data_b0818bac2530de21d1232bd7f1b58bc9
#
_entry.id   b0818bac2530de21d1232bd7f1b58bc9
#
_cell.length_a   1.000
_cell.length_b   1.000
_cell.length_c   1.000
_cell.angle_alpha   90.00
_cell.angle_beta   90.00
_cell.angle_gamma   90.00
#
_symmetry.space_group_name_H-M   'P 1'
#
loop_
_entity.id
_entity.type
_entity.pdbx_description
1 polymer ?
#
loop_
_entity_poly.entity_id
_entity_poly.type
_entity_poly.pdbx_seq_one_letter_code
_entity_poly.pdbx_strand_id
1 'polypeptide(L)'
;MKVIGNLTKDAIIRAAVSEGFTVSNSVGSGVVFETANTQGLSAAYDTSNDKVVVAFRDSGANGQAIVGTVSGDSISFGTPVQFESGDVNNITIVFDSSNNKVIISYVDTGNSDYGTSVVGTVSGTSISFGTPVVFNSAQIDNVASAFDTSANKVVIAYRESGGKAIVGTVSGTSISFGSEVQFESGAAYNNAVAYDANANKTVIAYRDNGDSDKGKAVVGTVSGTSISFGSIVNFDTENSRDMVMSYDPVAQKILLVYKIQSSPNPGYSIVGTVSGTSISFGTRVEYHAGSTDVNRVVYDSNAQKHVILFRDQDTSPYSGKIIEATISGTSVSYGTEFQWSSTSFSEPAITYDPDQKKVVLAYVDSNNSTYGTARVYTTGYTSATGGTIADGSAVIVNANGTVSSVSQSTLTEAVGTPVQFEAATSYDQGIAYDSTNNKVVICYRDDGNSSYGTAIVGTVSGDSISFGTAVVFESAYSDYFAPVFDSSNGKIVVAYRDLGNSSQGTAIVGTVSGTSISFGSPTVFETGATTYVSTSFDSSANKVVIVYRDGSDNYGKAIVGTVSDTSISFGSTATFSSATTSHMSVAYDVANNKHVVGYYASSGNAKVGTVSDTSISFGSAAEFETGQTIQTNAVYDSKNEKVHMFYLDGRDRDYGKASIGTVSGTSISFTGQSTFYNSGQISWLGASFNSTVDKITLSFRTSGNVLYVIAVTPSASSYSFGSAFTIDSTISNGRTPNVHDVAAQKTVLAYSDGADSNKGTAAVYTAPGDVPNLTTENFVGFMKGAALDGTNGEILSSCSIARNQTSLTAGQTYFVSPTDGALSTSAGTPSVTAGTAISNTELIVKG
;
A
#
# COMPACT_ATOMS: atom_id res chain seq x y z
N MET A 1 -8.91 -21.92 -19.40
CA MET A 1 -7.97 -22.84 -20.08
C MET A 1 -8.67 -23.41 -21.31
N LYS A 2 -8.34 -22.90 -22.51
CA LYS A 2 -8.80 -23.51 -23.77
C LYS A 2 -7.94 -24.74 -24.02
N VAL A 3 -8.55 -25.91 -24.06
CA VAL A 3 -7.89 -27.15 -24.41
C VAL A 3 -7.41 -27.03 -25.87
N ILE A 4 -6.12 -26.91 -26.07
CA ILE A 4 -5.50 -27.14 -27.37
C ILE A 4 -5.45 -28.65 -27.53
N GLY A 5 -6.10 -29.15 -28.57
CA GLY A 5 -6.37 -30.55 -28.76
C GLY A 5 -5.12 -31.43 -28.75
N ASN A 6 -5.29 -32.62 -28.19
CA ASN A 6 -4.44 -33.84 -28.33
C ASN A 6 -2.94 -33.72 -28.00
N LEU A 7 -2.55 -32.98 -26.99
CA LEU A 7 -1.27 -33.21 -26.33
C LEU A 7 -1.44 -34.29 -25.26
N THR A 8 -0.61 -35.36 -25.36
CA THR A 8 -0.62 -36.39 -24.33
C THR A 8 -0.17 -35.82 -22.98
N LYS A 9 -0.64 -36.41 -21.88
CA LYS A 9 -0.27 -36.03 -20.51
C LYS A 9 1.26 -35.87 -20.34
N ASP A 10 2.04 -36.71 -21.01
CA ASP A 10 3.53 -36.67 -21.00
C ASP A 10 4.09 -35.48 -21.78
N ALA A 11 3.42 -34.99 -22.83
CA ALA A 11 3.85 -33.79 -23.56
C ALA A 11 3.58 -32.51 -22.76
N ILE A 12 2.47 -32.45 -22.03
CA ILE A 12 2.16 -31.33 -21.08
C ILE A 12 3.18 -31.34 -19.93
N ILE A 13 3.49 -32.49 -19.36
CA ILE A 13 4.48 -32.66 -18.31
C ILE A 13 5.89 -32.30 -18.82
N ARG A 14 6.26 -32.66 -20.05
CA ARG A 14 7.58 -32.33 -20.61
C ARG A 14 7.71 -30.82 -20.93
N ALA A 15 6.65 -30.14 -21.33
CA ALA A 15 6.66 -28.69 -21.52
C ALA A 15 6.77 -27.94 -20.17
N ALA A 16 6.15 -28.46 -19.11
CA ALA A 16 6.24 -27.91 -17.76
C ALA A 16 7.59 -28.19 -17.03
N VAL A 17 8.37 -29.19 -17.50
CA VAL A 17 9.65 -29.61 -16.88
C VAL A 17 10.82 -28.68 -17.25
N SER A 18 10.67 -27.76 -18.21
CA SER A 18 11.81 -26.93 -18.69
C SER A 18 12.02 -25.61 -17.97
N GLU A 19 11.13 -25.20 -17.07
CA GLU A 19 11.18 -23.86 -16.47
C GLU A 19 11.33 -23.94 -14.95
N GLY A 20 12.49 -24.37 -14.48
CA GLY A 20 12.93 -24.14 -13.11
C GLY A 20 13.49 -22.73 -12.98
N PHE A 21 13.01 -21.96 -12.00
CA PHE A 21 13.59 -20.67 -11.65
C PHE A 21 14.94 -20.91 -10.99
N THR A 22 16.02 -20.40 -11.57
CA THR A 22 17.30 -20.33 -10.87
C THR A 22 17.26 -19.13 -9.93
N VAL A 23 17.73 -19.32 -8.70
CA VAL A 23 17.94 -18.22 -7.74
C VAL A 23 19.11 -17.32 -8.17
N SER A 24 19.89 -17.75 -9.14
CA SER A 24 20.87 -16.91 -9.82
C SER A 24 20.19 -16.06 -10.92
N ASN A 25 20.65 -14.82 -11.04
CA ASN A 25 20.26 -13.97 -12.16
C ASN A 25 20.45 -14.70 -13.48
N SER A 26 19.46 -14.63 -14.36
CA SER A 26 19.53 -15.25 -15.68
C SER A 26 18.98 -14.33 -16.77
N VAL A 27 19.43 -14.53 -18.00
CA VAL A 27 18.91 -13.81 -19.15
C VAL A 27 18.64 -14.78 -20.29
N GLY A 28 17.45 -14.66 -20.89
CA GLY A 28 17.04 -15.43 -22.05
C GLY A 28 17.79 -15.04 -23.33
N SER A 29 17.59 -15.81 -24.39
CA SER A 29 18.16 -15.54 -25.69
C SER A 29 17.59 -14.25 -26.30
N GLY A 30 18.42 -13.53 -27.08
CA GLY A 30 17.96 -12.34 -27.80
C GLY A 30 16.93 -12.68 -28.88
N VAL A 31 15.83 -11.95 -28.89
CA VAL A 31 14.79 -12.03 -29.91
C VAL A 31 14.79 -10.74 -30.71
N VAL A 32 15.03 -10.82 -32.02
CA VAL A 32 15.02 -9.66 -32.91
C VAL A 32 13.56 -9.26 -33.17
N PHE A 33 13.20 -8.02 -32.90
CA PHE A 33 11.88 -7.46 -33.18
C PHE A 33 11.87 -6.51 -34.41
N GLU A 34 13.06 -5.99 -34.81
CA GLU A 34 13.22 -5.17 -35.99
C GLU A 34 14.52 -5.53 -36.70
N THR A 35 14.44 -5.83 -37.99
CA THR A 35 15.57 -6.29 -38.83
C THR A 35 16.24 -5.14 -39.60
N ALA A 36 15.98 -3.90 -39.21
CA ALA A 36 16.61 -2.72 -39.76
C ALA A 36 17.31 -1.91 -38.64
N ASN A 37 18.07 -0.90 -39.00
CA ASN A 37 18.71 0.00 -38.04
C ASN A 37 17.62 0.65 -37.15
N THR A 38 17.75 0.50 -35.86
CA THR A 38 16.79 0.94 -34.85
C THR A 38 17.43 1.95 -33.92
N GLN A 39 16.70 2.96 -33.46
CA GLN A 39 17.18 4.00 -32.54
C GLN A 39 16.06 4.46 -31.59
N GLY A 40 16.42 5.23 -30.56
CA GLY A 40 15.48 5.93 -29.67
C GLY A 40 14.50 5.03 -28.94
N LEU A 41 14.97 3.90 -28.38
CA LEU A 41 14.09 2.92 -27.75
C LEU A 41 13.52 3.40 -26.42
N SER A 42 12.22 3.15 -26.22
CA SER A 42 11.53 3.30 -24.94
C SER A 42 10.52 2.17 -24.76
N ALA A 43 10.29 1.69 -23.53
CA ALA A 43 9.43 0.55 -23.26
C ALA A 43 8.51 0.79 -22.07
N ALA A 44 7.28 0.29 -22.17
CA ALA A 44 6.31 0.28 -21.07
C ALA A 44 5.55 -1.06 -21.02
N TYR A 45 5.00 -1.38 -19.86
CA TYR A 45 4.13 -2.54 -19.68
C TYR A 45 2.67 -2.10 -19.59
N ASP A 46 1.84 -2.69 -20.42
CA ASP A 46 0.38 -2.54 -20.41
C ASP A 46 -0.23 -3.61 -19.49
N THR A 47 -0.57 -3.20 -18.28
CA THR A 47 -1.16 -4.10 -17.25
C THR A 47 -2.59 -4.55 -17.58
N SER A 48 -3.26 -3.91 -18.53
CA SER A 48 -4.63 -4.28 -18.91
C SER A 48 -4.69 -5.40 -19.93
N ASN A 49 -3.64 -5.57 -20.73
CA ASN A 49 -3.53 -6.58 -21.77
C ASN A 49 -2.39 -7.59 -21.53
N ASP A 50 -1.62 -7.42 -20.44
CA ASP A 50 -0.44 -8.22 -20.10
C ASP A 50 0.57 -8.22 -21.27
N LYS A 51 0.98 -7.02 -21.70
CA LYS A 51 1.85 -6.83 -22.85
C LYS A 51 2.95 -5.81 -22.61
N VAL A 52 4.10 -6.08 -23.20
CA VAL A 52 5.20 -5.11 -23.34
C VAL A 52 5.00 -4.34 -24.63
N VAL A 53 5.12 -3.01 -24.55
CA VAL A 53 5.13 -2.14 -25.74
C VAL A 53 6.50 -1.49 -25.86
N VAL A 54 7.16 -1.66 -27.01
CA VAL A 54 8.43 -0.99 -27.33
C VAL A 54 8.19 0.02 -28.42
N ALA A 55 8.48 1.29 -28.16
CA ALA A 55 8.48 2.36 -29.14
C ALA A 55 9.92 2.62 -29.61
N PHE A 56 10.12 2.88 -30.90
CA PHE A 56 11.43 3.10 -31.48
C PHE A 56 11.35 3.90 -32.80
N ARG A 57 12.50 4.39 -33.21
CA ARG A 57 12.73 5.01 -34.52
C ARG A 57 13.31 3.97 -35.48
N ASP A 58 12.67 3.76 -36.62
CA ASP A 58 13.14 2.83 -37.66
C ASP A 58 14.24 3.42 -38.55
N SER A 59 14.75 2.61 -39.48
CA SER A 59 15.77 3.04 -40.45
C SER A 59 15.32 4.14 -41.41
N GLY A 60 13.99 4.31 -41.55
CA GLY A 60 13.39 5.40 -42.34
C GLY A 60 13.17 6.67 -41.55
N ALA A 61 13.66 6.69 -40.31
CA ALA A 61 13.46 7.74 -39.31
C ALA A 61 12.01 7.87 -38.77
N ASN A 62 11.11 6.98 -39.18
CA ASN A 62 9.70 6.99 -38.69
C ASN A 62 9.58 6.48 -37.26
N GLY A 63 8.55 6.96 -36.57
CA GLY A 63 8.17 6.44 -35.26
C GLY A 63 7.36 5.14 -35.36
N GLN A 64 7.85 4.06 -34.78
CA GLN A 64 7.24 2.73 -34.77
C GLN A 64 6.99 2.25 -33.32
N ALA A 65 5.96 1.43 -33.12
CA ALA A 65 5.82 0.68 -31.89
C ALA A 65 5.42 -0.78 -32.16
N ILE A 66 5.88 -1.67 -31.28
CA ILE A 66 5.64 -3.12 -31.39
C ILE A 66 5.18 -3.68 -30.05
N VAL A 67 4.29 -4.67 -30.11
CA VAL A 67 3.72 -5.31 -28.93
C VAL A 67 4.36 -6.68 -28.71
N GLY A 68 4.92 -6.90 -27.53
CA GLY A 68 5.56 -8.14 -27.10
C GLY A 68 4.73 -8.91 -26.07
N THR A 69 4.82 -10.21 -26.10
CA THR A 69 4.27 -11.13 -25.11
C THR A 69 5.40 -11.95 -24.50
N VAL A 70 5.62 -11.82 -23.21
CA VAL A 70 6.60 -12.62 -22.46
C VAL A 70 6.04 -13.99 -22.17
N SER A 71 6.87 -15.02 -22.31
CA SER A 71 6.56 -16.40 -21.95
C SER A 71 7.84 -17.09 -21.49
N GLY A 72 7.93 -17.38 -20.18
CA GLY A 72 9.15 -17.87 -19.57
C GLY A 72 10.32 -16.89 -19.73
N ASP A 73 11.46 -17.38 -20.21
CA ASP A 73 12.66 -16.56 -20.43
C ASP A 73 12.75 -16.02 -21.88
N SER A 74 11.64 -15.94 -22.60
CA SER A 74 11.58 -15.44 -23.97
C SER A 74 10.44 -14.43 -24.14
N ILE A 75 10.52 -13.65 -25.24
CA ILE A 75 9.48 -12.72 -25.65
C ILE A 75 9.16 -12.94 -27.13
N SER A 76 7.90 -12.89 -27.50
CA SER A 76 7.48 -12.91 -28.92
C SER A 76 6.81 -11.60 -29.28
N PHE A 77 6.97 -11.15 -30.50
CA PHE A 77 6.47 -9.87 -30.97
C PHE A 77 5.42 -10.00 -32.07
N GLY A 78 4.49 -9.05 -32.11
CA GLY A 78 3.59 -8.85 -33.23
C GLY A 78 4.30 -8.13 -34.41
N THR A 79 3.54 -7.39 -35.21
CA THR A 79 4.07 -6.57 -36.29
C THR A 79 4.22 -5.12 -35.84
N PRO A 80 5.33 -4.43 -36.16
CA PRO A 80 5.46 -3.00 -35.86
C PRO A 80 4.34 -2.18 -36.52
N VAL A 81 3.85 -1.19 -35.81
CA VAL A 81 2.84 -0.24 -36.27
C VAL A 81 3.38 1.17 -36.16
N GLN A 82 3.30 1.90 -37.25
CA GLN A 82 3.80 3.28 -37.35
C GLN A 82 2.86 4.24 -36.59
N PHE A 83 3.44 5.08 -35.72
CA PHE A 83 2.72 6.15 -35.04
C PHE A 83 3.04 7.54 -35.59
N GLU A 84 4.22 7.69 -36.23
CA GLU A 84 4.65 8.93 -36.89
C GLU A 84 5.38 8.62 -38.21
N SER A 85 5.03 9.35 -39.27
CA SER A 85 5.63 9.19 -40.61
C SER A 85 6.82 10.11 -40.85
N GLY A 86 7.14 10.97 -39.90
CA GLY A 86 8.26 11.88 -39.94
C GLY A 86 9.43 11.43 -39.05
N ASP A 87 10.56 12.12 -39.17
CA ASP A 87 11.70 11.86 -38.29
C ASP A 87 11.37 12.17 -36.83
N VAL A 88 11.66 11.23 -35.93
CA VAL A 88 11.39 11.31 -34.50
C VAL A 88 12.65 11.12 -33.66
N ASN A 89 12.72 11.83 -32.52
CA ASN A 89 13.79 11.69 -31.55
C ASN A 89 13.27 11.75 -30.11
N ASN A 90 14.11 11.41 -29.13
CA ASN A 90 13.80 11.53 -27.69
C ASN A 90 12.44 10.90 -27.35
N ILE A 91 12.23 9.65 -27.74
CA ILE A 91 10.97 8.92 -27.51
C ILE A 91 10.85 8.50 -26.04
N THR A 92 9.71 8.77 -25.43
CA THR A 92 9.33 8.27 -24.11
C THR A 92 7.93 7.66 -24.17
N ILE A 93 7.70 6.60 -23.38
CA ILE A 93 6.43 5.87 -23.37
C ILE A 93 5.99 5.63 -21.92
N VAL A 94 4.70 5.84 -21.65
CA VAL A 94 4.07 5.50 -20.37
C VAL A 94 2.75 4.78 -20.58
N PHE A 95 2.33 4.00 -19.59
CA PHE A 95 1.02 3.37 -19.57
C PHE A 95 0.07 4.14 -18.65
N ASP A 96 -1.06 4.58 -19.18
CA ASP A 96 -2.19 5.16 -18.45
C ASP A 96 -3.12 4.04 -18.00
N SER A 97 -2.98 3.65 -16.74
CA SER A 97 -3.77 2.58 -16.12
C SER A 97 -5.25 2.96 -15.91
N SER A 98 -5.59 4.25 -15.93
CA SER A 98 -6.97 4.72 -15.76
C SER A 98 -7.80 4.60 -17.04
N ASN A 99 -7.17 4.75 -18.20
CA ASN A 99 -7.81 4.66 -19.51
C ASN A 99 -7.40 3.39 -20.29
N ASN A 100 -6.49 2.58 -19.74
CA ASN A 100 -5.90 1.42 -20.43
C ASN A 100 -5.30 1.80 -21.78
N LYS A 101 -4.42 2.80 -21.79
CA LYS A 101 -3.79 3.36 -22.98
C LYS A 101 -2.29 3.51 -22.80
N VAL A 102 -1.60 3.39 -23.92
CA VAL A 102 -0.17 3.70 -24.00
C VAL A 102 -0.02 5.11 -24.58
N ILE A 103 0.78 5.94 -23.95
CA ILE A 103 1.08 7.29 -24.44
C ILE A 103 2.54 7.35 -24.84
N ILE A 104 2.80 7.68 -26.11
CA ILE A 104 4.13 7.92 -26.65
C ILE A 104 4.29 9.41 -26.84
N SER A 105 5.33 9.99 -26.23
CA SER A 105 5.70 11.41 -26.41
C SER A 105 7.08 11.48 -27.02
N TYR A 106 7.30 12.39 -27.94
CA TYR A 106 8.52 12.45 -28.75
C TYR A 106 8.80 13.87 -29.24
N VAL A 107 10.02 14.07 -29.70
CA VAL A 107 10.41 15.24 -30.50
C VAL A 107 10.13 14.89 -31.96
N ASP A 108 9.23 15.63 -32.61
CA ASP A 108 8.86 15.49 -34.02
C ASP A 108 9.83 16.32 -34.86
N THR A 109 10.97 15.69 -35.19
CA THR A 109 12.03 16.36 -35.99
C THR A 109 11.54 16.65 -37.43
N GLY A 110 10.64 15.82 -37.93
CA GLY A 110 9.94 16.07 -39.19
C GLY A 110 9.08 17.33 -39.17
N ASN A 111 8.71 17.82 -38.00
CA ASN A 111 7.87 19.00 -37.76
C ASN A 111 8.59 20.06 -36.90
N SER A 112 9.81 20.43 -37.26
CA SER A 112 10.59 21.51 -36.62
C SER A 112 10.93 21.24 -35.13
N ASP A 113 11.13 20.00 -34.76
CA ASP A 113 11.44 19.55 -33.40
C ASP A 113 10.34 19.87 -32.37
N TYR A 114 9.08 19.90 -32.82
CA TYR A 114 7.93 20.14 -31.93
C TYR A 114 7.70 18.96 -30.98
N GLY A 115 7.26 19.28 -29.76
CA GLY A 115 6.82 18.27 -28.79
C GLY A 115 5.47 17.69 -29.18
N THR A 116 5.44 16.40 -29.47
CA THR A 116 4.23 15.70 -29.92
C THR A 116 3.95 14.46 -29.10
N SER A 117 2.68 14.13 -28.90
CA SER A 117 2.24 12.88 -28.23
C SER A 117 1.14 12.20 -29.00
N VAL A 118 1.12 10.87 -28.92
CA VAL A 118 0.07 10.02 -29.51
C VAL A 118 -0.42 9.00 -28.51
N VAL A 119 -1.72 8.66 -28.59
CA VAL A 119 -2.37 7.66 -27.72
C VAL A 119 -2.51 6.34 -28.48
N GLY A 120 -1.97 5.27 -27.91
CA GLY A 120 -2.03 3.91 -28.44
C GLY A 120 -3.02 3.04 -27.67
N THR A 121 -3.71 2.17 -28.40
CA THR A 121 -4.58 1.14 -27.85
C THR A 121 -4.06 -0.24 -28.25
N VAL A 122 -3.64 -1.03 -27.26
CA VAL A 122 -3.18 -2.41 -27.48
C VAL A 122 -4.37 -3.35 -27.62
N SER A 123 -4.27 -4.27 -28.55
CA SER A 123 -5.25 -5.35 -28.76
C SER A 123 -4.54 -6.60 -29.25
N GLY A 124 -4.48 -7.63 -28.41
CA GLY A 124 -3.71 -8.85 -28.68
C GLY A 124 -2.22 -8.55 -28.84
N THR A 125 -1.65 -8.80 -30.03
CA THR A 125 -0.24 -8.52 -30.34
C THR A 125 -0.06 -7.32 -31.27
N SER A 126 -1.07 -6.44 -31.36
CA SER A 126 -1.03 -5.24 -32.19
C SER A 126 -1.37 -4.00 -31.37
N ILE A 127 -1.02 -2.82 -31.89
CA ILE A 127 -1.37 -1.52 -31.33
C ILE A 127 -1.98 -0.64 -32.42
N SER A 128 -2.95 0.17 -32.08
CA SER A 128 -3.52 1.18 -32.97
C SER A 128 -3.39 2.56 -32.34
N PHE A 129 -3.20 3.58 -33.16
CA PHE A 129 -2.95 4.95 -32.69
C PHE A 129 -4.08 5.89 -33.04
N GLY A 130 -4.32 6.86 -32.15
CA GLY A 130 -5.12 8.04 -32.46
C GLY A 130 -4.32 9.05 -33.26
N THR A 131 -4.87 10.26 -33.40
CA THR A 131 -4.16 11.36 -34.10
C THR A 131 -3.09 11.94 -33.17
N PRO A 132 -1.83 12.12 -33.62
CA PRO A 132 -0.80 12.83 -32.86
C PRO A 132 -1.23 14.26 -32.51
N VAL A 133 -0.89 14.70 -31.31
CA VAL A 133 -1.21 16.05 -30.80
C VAL A 133 0.06 16.76 -30.37
N VAL A 134 0.31 17.94 -30.95
CA VAL A 134 1.42 18.81 -30.57
C VAL A 134 1.15 19.42 -29.19
N PHE A 135 2.05 19.21 -28.22
CA PHE A 135 1.96 19.82 -26.89
C PHE A 135 2.84 21.08 -26.76
N ASN A 136 3.85 21.21 -27.61
CA ASN A 136 4.68 22.41 -27.69
C ASN A 136 5.10 22.65 -29.13
N SER A 137 4.88 23.88 -29.63
CA SER A 137 5.19 24.29 -31.00
C SER A 137 6.51 25.11 -31.14
N ALA A 138 7.38 24.99 -30.17
CA ALA A 138 8.78 25.43 -30.24
C ALA A 138 9.70 24.22 -30.37
N GLN A 139 10.94 24.46 -30.72
CA GLN A 139 11.99 23.43 -30.73
C GLN A 139 12.26 22.96 -29.29
N ILE A 140 12.08 21.68 -29.04
CA ILE A 140 12.34 21.07 -27.75
C ILE A 140 13.31 19.89 -27.84
N ASP A 141 13.83 19.44 -26.72
CA ASP A 141 14.57 18.18 -26.56
C ASP A 141 14.45 17.61 -25.12
N ASN A 142 15.19 16.52 -24.83
CA ASN A 142 15.25 15.88 -23.52
C ASN A 142 13.87 15.56 -22.91
N VAL A 143 12.97 14.97 -23.69
CA VAL A 143 11.63 14.61 -23.27
C VAL A 143 11.66 13.40 -22.34
N ALA A 144 10.98 13.49 -21.20
CA ALA A 144 10.73 12.39 -20.27
C ALA A 144 9.30 12.46 -19.73
N SER A 145 8.70 11.33 -19.40
CA SER A 145 7.30 11.29 -18.94
C SER A 145 7.07 10.31 -17.79
N ALA A 146 6.04 10.57 -16.99
CA ALA A 146 5.50 9.65 -16.00
C ALA A 146 3.98 9.77 -15.96
N PHE A 147 3.31 8.70 -15.49
CA PHE A 147 1.88 8.70 -15.26
C PHE A 147 1.59 8.92 -13.78
N ASP A 148 0.86 10.00 -13.48
CA ASP A 148 0.33 10.31 -12.15
C ASP A 148 -0.98 9.56 -11.93
N THR A 149 -0.92 8.47 -11.16
CA THR A 149 -2.07 7.59 -10.91
C THR A 149 -3.13 8.23 -10.01
N SER A 150 -2.78 9.22 -9.19
CA SER A 150 -3.75 9.91 -8.33
C SER A 150 -4.56 10.95 -9.08
N ALA A 151 -3.90 11.70 -9.97
CA ALA A 151 -4.56 12.70 -10.80
C ALA A 151 -5.13 12.11 -12.10
N ASN A 152 -4.76 10.87 -12.46
CA ASN A 152 -5.03 10.25 -13.77
C ASN A 152 -4.53 11.12 -14.93
N LYS A 153 -3.26 11.52 -14.87
CA LYS A 153 -2.64 12.44 -15.83
C LYS A 153 -1.26 11.97 -16.26
N VAL A 154 -0.90 12.33 -17.48
CA VAL A 154 0.48 12.20 -17.97
C VAL A 154 1.22 13.49 -17.69
N VAL A 155 2.39 13.42 -17.04
CA VAL A 155 3.29 14.56 -16.87
C VAL A 155 4.46 14.37 -17.81
N ILE A 156 4.72 15.37 -18.66
CA ILE A 156 5.82 15.38 -19.62
C ILE A 156 6.75 16.53 -19.23
N ALA A 157 8.02 16.21 -18.95
CA ALA A 157 9.09 17.18 -18.74
C ALA A 157 9.96 17.26 -20.00
N TYR A 158 10.38 18.44 -20.36
CA TYR A 158 11.20 18.68 -21.56
C TYR A 158 12.06 19.94 -21.40
N ARG A 159 13.04 20.09 -22.27
CA ARG A 159 13.82 21.31 -22.42
C ARG A 159 13.34 22.08 -23.67
N GLU A 160 13.10 23.35 -23.48
CA GLU A 160 12.99 24.36 -24.52
C GLU A 160 14.13 25.39 -24.34
N SER A 161 13.82 26.61 -23.95
CA SER A 161 14.85 27.59 -23.50
C SER A 161 15.29 27.30 -22.06
N GLY A 162 14.41 26.65 -21.26
CA GLY A 162 14.59 26.19 -19.88
C GLY A 162 13.96 24.84 -19.68
N GLY A 163 13.93 24.36 -18.43
CA GLY A 163 13.18 23.16 -18.04
C GLY A 163 11.73 23.46 -17.88
N LYS A 164 10.85 22.77 -18.61
CA LYS A 164 9.41 22.93 -18.59
C LYS A 164 8.69 21.59 -18.40
N ALA A 165 7.48 21.64 -17.88
CA ALA A 165 6.60 20.48 -17.84
C ALA A 165 5.17 20.85 -18.24
N ILE A 166 4.45 19.85 -18.76
CA ILE A 166 3.06 19.98 -19.18
C ILE A 166 2.25 18.77 -18.75
N VAL A 167 0.96 18.97 -18.47
CA VAL A 167 0.03 17.93 -18.01
C VAL A 167 -0.90 17.53 -19.15
N GLY A 168 -0.90 16.24 -19.47
CA GLY A 168 -1.78 15.64 -20.49
C GLY A 168 -2.96 14.90 -19.87
N THR A 169 -4.12 15.03 -20.49
CA THR A 169 -5.36 14.32 -20.15
C THR A 169 -5.77 13.44 -21.31
N VAL A 170 -5.79 12.13 -21.10
CA VAL A 170 -6.24 11.15 -22.10
C VAL A 170 -7.76 11.03 -22.10
N SER A 171 -8.36 10.98 -23.27
CA SER A 171 -9.79 10.72 -23.48
C SER A 171 -9.98 9.90 -24.76
N GLY A 172 -10.40 8.65 -24.61
CA GLY A 172 -10.51 7.72 -25.74
C GLY A 172 -9.16 7.48 -26.42
N THR A 173 -9.01 7.90 -27.67
CA THR A 173 -7.78 7.77 -28.45
C THR A 173 -7.05 9.10 -28.65
N SER A 174 -7.40 10.13 -27.88
CA SER A 174 -6.78 11.46 -27.97
C SER A 174 -6.22 11.89 -26.61
N ILE A 175 -5.29 12.85 -26.66
CA ILE A 175 -4.74 13.52 -25.48
C ILE A 175 -4.90 15.03 -25.65
N SER A 176 -5.22 15.72 -24.55
CA SER A 176 -5.28 17.19 -24.52
C SER A 176 -4.33 17.69 -23.43
N PHE A 177 -3.78 18.87 -23.61
CA PHE A 177 -2.77 19.43 -22.73
C PHE A 177 -3.24 20.70 -22.04
N GLY A 178 -2.79 20.89 -20.80
CA GLY A 178 -2.95 22.15 -20.09
C GLY A 178 -1.88 23.18 -20.51
N SER A 179 -1.65 24.17 -19.66
CA SER A 179 -0.57 25.13 -19.88
C SER A 179 0.77 24.56 -19.41
N GLU A 180 1.82 24.83 -20.14
CA GLU A 180 3.18 24.52 -19.70
C GLU A 180 3.57 25.34 -18.47
N VAL A 181 4.40 24.74 -17.61
CA VAL A 181 4.93 25.40 -16.40
C VAL A 181 6.44 25.21 -16.37
N GLN A 182 7.17 26.29 -16.18
CA GLN A 182 8.61 26.26 -16.07
C GLN A 182 9.06 25.83 -14.67
N PHE A 183 9.92 24.81 -14.56
CA PHE A 183 10.53 24.39 -13.30
C PHE A 183 11.99 24.86 -13.17
N GLU A 184 12.69 25.13 -14.30
CA GLU A 184 14.05 25.63 -14.32
C GLU A 184 14.21 26.72 -15.40
N SER A 185 14.79 27.85 -15.01
CA SER A 185 15.02 28.97 -15.94
C SER A 185 16.23 28.76 -16.86
N GLY A 186 17.21 27.99 -16.39
CA GLY A 186 18.39 27.56 -17.15
C GLY A 186 18.14 26.33 -18.00
N ALA A 187 19.09 25.93 -18.80
CA ALA A 187 18.99 24.75 -19.65
C ALA A 187 19.05 23.46 -18.81
N ALA A 188 17.91 22.75 -18.72
CA ALA A 188 17.74 21.48 -18.04
C ALA A 188 17.97 20.31 -19.00
N TYR A 189 19.05 19.56 -18.80
CA TYR A 189 19.40 18.41 -19.64
C TYR A 189 19.20 17.09 -18.91
N ASN A 190 19.10 16.00 -19.68
CA ASN A 190 18.96 14.65 -19.15
C ASN A 190 17.77 14.52 -18.18
N ASN A 191 16.61 15.07 -18.53
CA ASN A 191 15.41 15.00 -17.71
C ASN A 191 15.03 13.54 -17.41
N ALA A 192 14.75 13.24 -16.14
CA ALA A 192 14.15 12.01 -15.69
C ALA A 192 12.90 12.35 -14.87
N VAL A 193 11.83 11.57 -15.02
CA VAL A 193 10.56 11.79 -14.32
C VAL A 193 10.11 10.50 -13.67
N ALA A 194 9.68 10.58 -12.41
CA ALA A 194 9.06 9.47 -11.71
C ALA A 194 7.86 9.97 -10.88
N TYR A 195 6.87 9.11 -10.71
CA TYR A 195 5.73 9.38 -9.85
C TYR A 195 5.90 8.65 -8.51
N ASP A 196 5.84 9.40 -7.41
CA ASP A 196 5.80 8.88 -6.04
C ASP A 196 4.33 8.66 -5.63
N ALA A 197 3.90 7.40 -5.64
CA ALA A 197 2.52 7.04 -5.36
C ALA A 197 2.13 7.22 -3.87
N ASN A 198 3.10 7.23 -2.95
CA ASN A 198 2.84 7.48 -1.54
C ASN A 198 2.61 8.97 -1.26
N ALA A 199 3.46 9.83 -1.82
CA ALA A 199 3.35 11.27 -1.66
C ALA A 199 2.31 11.91 -2.61
N ASN A 200 1.83 11.17 -3.62
CA ASN A 200 1.02 11.69 -4.74
C ASN A 200 1.70 12.88 -5.43
N LYS A 201 2.98 12.69 -5.81
CA LYS A 201 3.81 13.74 -6.41
C LYS A 201 4.61 13.22 -7.58
N THR A 202 4.85 14.10 -8.54
CA THR A 202 5.80 13.86 -9.64
C THR A 202 7.16 14.45 -9.27
N VAL A 203 8.21 13.68 -9.41
CA VAL A 203 9.60 14.13 -9.22
C VAL A 203 10.26 14.27 -10.59
N ILE A 204 10.88 15.42 -10.83
CA ILE A 204 11.70 15.67 -12.03
C ILE A 204 13.14 15.87 -11.56
N ALA A 205 14.06 15.05 -12.07
CA ALA A 205 15.50 15.24 -11.90
C ALA A 205 16.13 15.67 -13.22
N TYR A 206 17.11 16.55 -13.14
CA TYR A 206 17.77 17.12 -14.32
C TYR A 206 19.19 17.60 -14.01
N ARG A 207 19.99 17.80 -15.06
CA ARG A 207 21.28 18.45 -15.01
C ARG A 207 21.10 19.93 -15.34
N ASP A 208 21.51 20.80 -14.44
CA ASP A 208 21.49 22.25 -14.67
C ASP A 208 22.81 22.74 -15.29
N ASN A 209 22.78 23.02 -16.59
CA ASN A 209 23.95 23.52 -17.32
C ASN A 209 24.34 24.95 -16.90
N GLY A 210 23.39 25.72 -16.33
CA GLY A 210 23.65 27.07 -15.84
C GLY A 210 24.36 27.10 -14.48
N ASP A 211 24.31 25.96 -13.71
CA ASP A 211 24.95 25.81 -12.42
C ASP A 211 26.02 24.69 -12.43
N SER A 212 26.96 24.80 -13.34
CA SER A 212 28.11 23.88 -13.44
C SER A 212 27.75 22.40 -13.65
N ASP A 213 26.67 22.14 -14.37
CA ASP A 213 26.16 20.79 -14.67
C ASP A 213 25.75 19.96 -13.42
N LYS A 214 25.42 20.62 -12.31
CA LYS A 214 24.97 19.96 -11.09
C LYS A 214 23.69 19.16 -11.31
N GLY A 215 23.54 18.09 -10.55
CA GLY A 215 22.32 17.31 -10.47
C GLY A 215 21.28 17.96 -9.56
N LYS A 216 20.12 18.31 -10.11
CA LYS A 216 19.01 18.94 -9.39
C LYS A 216 17.72 18.14 -9.50
N ALA A 217 16.85 18.31 -8.53
CA ALA A 217 15.51 17.73 -8.56
C ALA A 217 14.47 18.71 -8.02
N VAL A 218 13.25 18.57 -8.50
CA VAL A 218 12.08 19.36 -8.07
C VAL A 218 10.84 18.47 -7.95
N VAL A 219 9.97 18.78 -6.98
CA VAL A 219 8.71 18.06 -6.75
C VAL A 219 7.56 18.84 -7.35
N GLY A 220 6.80 18.19 -8.22
CA GLY A 220 5.60 18.70 -8.85
C GLY A 220 4.32 18.18 -8.21
N THR A 221 3.32 19.03 -8.08
CA THR A 221 1.96 18.69 -7.68
C THR A 221 1.01 18.95 -8.81
N VAL A 222 0.38 17.90 -9.33
CA VAL A 222 -0.64 18.02 -10.39
C VAL A 222 -1.98 18.42 -9.77
N SER A 223 -2.65 19.40 -10.40
CA SER A 223 -3.99 19.81 -10.04
C SER A 223 -4.78 20.15 -11.30
N GLY A 224 -5.79 19.35 -11.61
CA GLY A 224 -6.54 19.46 -12.87
C GLY A 224 -5.64 19.25 -14.09
N THR A 225 -5.42 20.27 -14.90
CA THR A 225 -4.58 20.24 -16.10
C THR A 225 -3.28 21.03 -15.94
N SER A 226 -2.91 21.38 -14.71
CA SER A 226 -1.67 22.13 -14.42
C SER A 226 -0.80 21.39 -13.41
N ILE A 227 0.48 21.78 -13.34
CA ILE A 227 1.44 21.31 -12.36
C ILE A 227 2.05 22.52 -11.66
N SER A 228 2.27 22.44 -10.36
CA SER A 228 3.00 23.46 -9.59
C SER A 228 4.22 22.82 -8.97
N PHE A 229 5.31 23.57 -8.81
CA PHE A 229 6.58 23.06 -8.32
C PHE A 229 6.96 23.64 -6.96
N GLY A 230 7.57 22.80 -6.13
CA GLY A 230 8.21 23.21 -4.90
C GLY A 230 9.62 23.77 -5.12
N SER A 231 10.42 23.77 -4.06
CA SER A 231 11.80 24.26 -4.14
C SER A 231 12.71 23.26 -4.84
N ILE A 232 13.60 23.77 -5.68
CA ILE A 232 14.67 22.97 -6.32
C ILE A 232 15.70 22.55 -5.26
N VAL A 233 16.12 21.28 -5.32
CA VAL A 233 17.12 20.69 -4.42
C VAL A 233 18.27 20.11 -5.24
N ASN A 234 19.52 20.36 -4.85
CA ASN A 234 20.67 19.67 -5.42
C ASN A 234 20.75 18.26 -4.84
N PHE A 235 20.74 17.22 -5.68
CA PHE A 235 21.06 15.87 -5.24
C PHE A 235 22.54 15.56 -5.38
N ASP A 236 23.23 16.24 -6.29
CA ASP A 236 24.68 16.16 -6.47
C ASP A 236 25.27 17.51 -6.86
N THR A 237 26.49 17.77 -6.44
CA THR A 237 27.24 19.00 -6.76
C THR A 237 28.22 18.84 -7.92
N GLU A 238 28.36 17.63 -8.43
CA GLU A 238 29.22 17.30 -9.57
C GLU A 238 28.43 17.21 -10.88
N ASN A 239 29.15 17.13 -12.03
CA ASN A 239 28.53 17.03 -13.35
C ASN A 239 27.80 15.68 -13.50
N SER A 240 26.49 15.69 -13.29
CA SER A 240 25.63 14.50 -13.28
C SER A 240 25.00 14.27 -14.63
N ARG A 241 25.04 13.02 -15.13
CA ARG A 241 24.53 12.65 -16.46
C ARG A 241 23.80 11.29 -16.44
N ASP A 242 23.10 11.02 -17.55
CA ASP A 242 22.38 9.75 -17.80
C ASP A 242 21.45 9.37 -16.63
N MET A 243 20.68 10.35 -16.15
CA MET A 243 19.78 10.20 -15.02
C MET A 243 18.55 9.39 -15.40
N VAL A 244 18.20 8.44 -14.54
CA VAL A 244 16.95 7.69 -14.61
C VAL A 244 16.43 7.47 -13.19
N MET A 245 15.10 7.33 -13.04
CA MET A 245 14.45 7.16 -11.73
C MET A 245 13.45 6.01 -11.73
N SER A 246 13.33 5.38 -10.59
CA SER A 246 12.29 4.38 -10.31
C SER A 246 11.74 4.56 -8.89
N TYR A 247 10.44 4.38 -8.73
CA TYR A 247 9.76 4.43 -7.42
C TYR A 247 9.75 3.04 -6.78
N ASP A 248 10.07 2.97 -5.49
CA ASP A 248 9.99 1.78 -4.64
C ASP A 248 8.71 1.88 -3.79
N PRO A 249 7.67 1.07 -4.07
CA PRO A 249 6.41 1.13 -3.33
C PRO A 249 6.51 0.55 -1.90
N VAL A 250 7.51 -0.30 -1.63
CA VAL A 250 7.74 -0.90 -0.30
C VAL A 250 8.50 0.07 0.60
N ALA A 251 9.63 0.61 0.11
CA ALA A 251 10.39 1.62 0.83
C ALA A 251 9.72 3.00 0.82
N GLN A 252 8.75 3.24 -0.10
CA GLN A 252 8.11 4.53 -0.36
C GLN A 252 9.14 5.63 -0.67
N LYS A 253 10.05 5.32 -1.61
CA LYS A 253 11.19 6.17 -1.98
C LYS A 253 11.40 6.19 -3.48
N ILE A 254 12.14 7.19 -3.94
CA ILE A 254 12.66 7.27 -5.30
C ILE A 254 14.12 6.82 -5.31
N LEU A 255 14.48 5.88 -6.17
CA LEU A 255 15.86 5.61 -6.52
C LEU A 255 16.23 6.43 -7.77
N LEU A 256 17.17 7.34 -7.64
CA LEU A 256 17.78 8.09 -8.74
C LEU A 256 19.13 7.46 -9.07
N VAL A 257 19.32 7.04 -10.31
CA VAL A 257 20.56 6.43 -10.86
C VAL A 257 21.16 7.37 -11.87
N TYR A 258 22.47 7.60 -11.81
CA TYR A 258 23.19 8.55 -12.68
C TYR A 258 24.69 8.21 -12.76
N LYS A 259 25.41 8.86 -13.65
CA LYS A 259 26.87 8.84 -13.65
C LYS A 259 27.41 10.23 -13.40
N ILE A 260 28.65 10.29 -12.89
CA ILE A 260 29.42 11.52 -12.82
C ILE A 260 30.34 11.62 -14.04
N GLN A 261 30.34 12.77 -14.70
CA GLN A 261 31.22 13.03 -15.82
C GLN A 261 32.63 13.36 -15.31
N SER A 262 33.45 12.35 -15.16
CA SER A 262 34.83 12.40 -14.70
C SER A 262 35.71 11.45 -15.54
N SER A 263 36.89 11.10 -15.09
CA SER A 263 37.68 10.01 -15.67
C SER A 263 38.20 9.14 -14.52
N PRO A 264 37.63 7.89 -14.34
CA PRO A 264 36.54 7.27 -15.09
C PRO A 264 35.20 7.97 -14.88
N ASN A 265 34.11 7.53 -15.56
CA ASN A 265 32.76 8.03 -15.39
C ASN A 265 31.97 7.06 -14.49
N PRO A 266 32.14 7.08 -13.15
CA PRO A 266 31.54 6.09 -12.26
C PRO A 266 30.02 6.22 -12.17
N GLY A 267 29.37 5.08 -11.91
CA GLY A 267 27.95 5.00 -11.71
C GLY A 267 27.54 5.13 -10.24
N TYR A 268 26.58 6.01 -9.96
CA TYR A 268 26.04 6.26 -8.64
C TYR A 268 24.54 6.10 -8.58
N SER A 269 24.03 5.81 -7.39
CA SER A 269 22.62 6.04 -7.09
C SER A 269 22.44 6.77 -5.76
N ILE A 270 21.26 7.39 -5.59
CA ILE A 270 20.89 8.13 -4.39
C ILE A 270 19.39 7.94 -4.11
N VAL A 271 19.03 7.82 -2.82
CA VAL A 271 17.66 7.63 -2.38
C VAL A 271 17.02 8.97 -2.07
N GLY A 272 15.91 9.27 -2.75
CA GLY A 272 15.08 10.46 -2.51
C GLY A 272 13.85 10.14 -1.67
N THR A 273 13.57 11.01 -0.70
CA THR A 273 12.37 10.98 0.14
C THR A 273 11.54 12.23 -0.13
N VAL A 274 10.35 12.06 -0.69
CA VAL A 274 9.41 13.16 -0.94
C VAL A 274 8.64 13.47 0.35
N SER A 275 8.51 14.76 0.67
CA SER A 275 7.71 15.26 1.79
C SER A 275 7.06 16.58 1.40
N GLY A 276 5.73 16.58 1.29
CA GLY A 276 4.98 17.72 0.79
C GLY A 276 5.39 18.12 -0.62
N THR A 277 5.95 19.30 -0.80
CA THR A 277 6.44 19.82 -2.09
C THR A 277 7.97 19.84 -2.20
N SER A 278 8.66 19.10 -1.35
CA SER A 278 10.12 19.02 -1.35
C SER A 278 10.60 17.58 -1.39
N ILE A 279 11.86 17.37 -1.77
CA ILE A 279 12.54 16.08 -1.72
C ILE A 279 13.86 16.24 -0.96
N SER A 280 14.17 15.27 -0.11
CA SER A 280 15.47 15.17 0.55
C SER A 280 16.20 13.93 0.06
N PHE A 281 17.51 14.00 -0.02
CA PHE A 281 18.33 12.89 -0.51
C PHE A 281 19.22 12.34 0.60
N GLY A 282 19.42 11.01 0.56
CA GLY A 282 20.39 10.32 1.41
C GLY A 282 21.83 10.55 0.93
N THR A 283 22.72 9.66 1.32
CA THR A 283 24.10 9.65 0.79
C THR A 283 24.13 8.91 -0.53
N ARG A 284 24.80 9.46 -1.56
CA ARG A 284 25.04 8.74 -2.81
C ARG A 284 25.90 7.51 -2.58
N VAL A 285 25.63 6.43 -3.28
CA VAL A 285 26.39 5.18 -3.20
C VAL A 285 26.82 4.79 -4.60
N GLU A 286 28.09 4.43 -4.76
CA GLU A 286 28.66 3.97 -6.03
C GLU A 286 28.22 2.52 -6.29
N TYR A 287 27.64 2.26 -7.48
CA TYR A 287 27.32 0.89 -7.89
C TYR A 287 28.34 0.32 -8.87
N HIS A 288 29.13 1.18 -9.53
CA HIS A 288 30.20 0.79 -10.43
C HIS A 288 31.32 1.85 -10.47
N ALA A 289 32.55 1.48 -10.08
CA ALA A 289 33.69 2.40 -9.98
C ALA A 289 34.32 2.75 -11.33
N GLY A 290 34.04 1.93 -12.36
CA GLY A 290 34.50 2.13 -13.72
C GLY A 290 33.65 3.07 -14.52
N SER A 291 33.91 3.16 -15.84
CA SER A 291 33.14 4.02 -16.74
C SER A 291 31.80 3.36 -17.13
N THR A 292 30.70 4.04 -16.83
CA THR A 292 29.35 3.63 -17.21
C THR A 292 28.68 4.56 -18.18
N ASP A 293 27.72 4.08 -18.96
CA ASP A 293 26.75 4.92 -19.68
C ASP A 293 25.43 4.19 -19.94
N VAL A 294 24.51 4.89 -20.56
CA VAL A 294 23.16 4.44 -20.96
C VAL A 294 22.38 3.75 -19.83
N ASN A 295 22.44 4.33 -18.64
CA ASN A 295 21.76 3.80 -17.44
C ASN A 295 20.25 3.65 -17.65
N ARG A 296 19.68 2.57 -17.14
CA ARG A 296 18.24 2.35 -17.02
C ARG A 296 17.94 1.71 -15.67
N VAL A 297 16.75 1.96 -15.14
CA VAL A 297 16.31 1.36 -13.89
C VAL A 297 14.81 1.05 -13.92
N VAL A 298 14.45 -0.10 -13.36
CA VAL A 298 13.05 -0.48 -13.14
C VAL A 298 12.93 -1.17 -11.78
N TYR A 299 11.76 -1.09 -11.16
CA TYR A 299 11.47 -1.82 -9.92
C TYR A 299 10.82 -3.17 -10.25
N ASP A 300 11.41 -4.24 -9.78
CA ASP A 300 10.88 -5.60 -9.78
C ASP A 300 10.08 -5.80 -8.49
N SER A 301 8.77 -5.75 -8.59
CA SER A 301 7.89 -5.87 -7.42
C SER A 301 7.85 -7.28 -6.83
N ASN A 302 8.19 -8.31 -7.61
CA ASN A 302 8.27 -9.68 -7.12
C ASN A 302 9.54 -9.91 -6.29
N ALA A 303 10.68 -9.43 -6.76
CA ALA A 303 11.93 -9.52 -6.02
C ALA A 303 12.09 -8.41 -4.96
N GLN A 304 11.24 -7.37 -5.00
CA GLN A 304 11.34 -6.15 -4.19
C GLN A 304 12.72 -5.48 -4.32
N LYS A 305 13.19 -5.37 -5.55
CA LYS A 305 14.49 -4.80 -5.90
C LYS A 305 14.40 -3.88 -7.09
N HIS A 306 15.28 -2.90 -7.14
CA HIS A 306 15.55 -2.18 -8.37
C HIS A 306 16.55 -2.93 -9.22
N VAL A 307 16.30 -3.03 -10.51
CA VAL A 307 17.18 -3.61 -11.51
C VAL A 307 17.80 -2.46 -12.29
N ILE A 308 19.09 -2.23 -12.08
CA ILE A 308 19.88 -1.18 -12.77
C ILE A 308 20.64 -1.83 -13.92
N LEU A 309 20.35 -1.41 -15.13
CA LEU A 309 21.07 -1.80 -16.34
C LEU A 309 22.04 -0.67 -16.74
N PHE A 310 23.25 -1.04 -17.11
CA PHE A 310 24.24 -0.09 -17.62
C PHE A 310 25.20 -0.77 -18.61
N ARG A 311 25.87 0.04 -19.41
CA ARG A 311 26.98 -0.38 -20.28
C ARG A 311 28.30 -0.09 -19.59
N ASP A 312 29.08 -1.14 -19.36
CA ASP A 312 30.44 -1.08 -18.85
C ASP A 312 31.38 -0.75 -20.00
N GLN A 313 32.02 0.43 -19.95
CA GLN A 313 32.92 0.93 -20.97
C GLN A 313 34.40 0.57 -20.72
N ASP A 314 34.73 -0.07 -19.61
CA ASP A 314 36.09 -0.50 -19.29
C ASP A 314 36.45 -1.81 -19.98
N THR A 315 35.47 -2.50 -20.54
CA THR A 315 35.67 -3.71 -21.33
C THR A 315 35.76 -3.42 -22.84
N SER A 316 36.43 -4.27 -23.61
CA SER A 316 36.45 -4.19 -25.07
C SER A 316 36.18 -5.57 -25.68
N PRO A 317 35.00 -5.76 -26.37
CA PRO A 317 33.95 -4.78 -26.61
C PRO A 317 33.22 -4.36 -25.33
N TYR A 318 32.52 -3.23 -25.32
CA TYR A 318 31.71 -2.78 -24.19
C TYR A 318 30.67 -3.84 -23.82
N SER A 319 30.55 -4.13 -22.54
CA SER A 319 29.66 -5.18 -22.06
C SER A 319 28.40 -4.63 -21.38
N GLY A 320 27.32 -5.42 -21.44
CA GLY A 320 26.09 -5.10 -20.73
C GLY A 320 26.08 -5.71 -19.35
N LYS A 321 25.89 -4.88 -18.34
CA LYS A 321 25.80 -5.25 -16.93
C LYS A 321 24.42 -4.94 -16.35
N ILE A 322 24.04 -5.73 -15.38
CA ILE A 322 22.91 -5.49 -14.48
C ILE A 322 23.43 -5.59 -13.06
N ILE A 323 22.95 -4.71 -12.18
CA ILE A 323 23.13 -4.80 -10.74
C ILE A 323 21.79 -4.59 -10.05
N GLU A 324 21.48 -5.42 -9.07
CA GLU A 324 20.28 -5.29 -8.26
C GLU A 324 20.55 -4.38 -7.09
N ALA A 325 19.58 -3.50 -6.77
CA ALA A 325 19.69 -2.55 -5.68
C ALA A 325 18.48 -2.69 -4.73
N THR A 326 18.74 -2.65 -3.43
CA THR A 326 17.72 -2.69 -2.39
C THR A 326 17.84 -1.45 -1.52
N ILE A 327 16.70 -0.76 -1.31
CA ILE A 327 16.64 0.44 -0.46
C ILE A 327 16.38 0.02 0.99
N SER A 328 17.13 0.63 1.92
CA SER A 328 16.88 0.53 3.36
C SER A 328 17.00 1.92 4.00
N GLY A 329 15.87 2.48 4.41
CA GLY A 329 15.79 3.86 4.91
C GLY A 329 16.17 4.87 3.83
N THR A 330 17.29 5.57 3.98
CA THR A 330 17.83 6.53 3.00
C THR A 330 19.11 6.04 2.33
N SER A 331 19.42 4.74 2.48
CA SER A 331 20.61 4.11 1.91
C SER A 331 20.21 3.04 0.88
N VAL A 332 21.18 2.67 0.03
CA VAL A 332 21.02 1.60 -0.95
C VAL A 332 22.15 0.59 -0.79
N SER A 333 21.84 -0.69 -0.98
CA SER A 333 22.82 -1.78 -1.06
C SER A 333 22.67 -2.52 -2.38
N TYR A 334 23.78 -3.10 -2.85
CA TYR A 334 23.82 -3.76 -4.15
C TYR A 334 24.14 -5.22 -4.04
N GLY A 335 23.54 -6.01 -4.96
CA GLY A 335 23.95 -7.37 -5.24
C GLY A 335 25.25 -7.44 -6.07
N THR A 336 25.56 -8.64 -6.56
CA THR A 336 26.69 -8.83 -7.46
C THR A 336 26.33 -8.43 -8.89
N GLU A 337 27.25 -7.78 -9.59
CA GLU A 337 27.07 -7.45 -11.01
C GLU A 337 26.85 -8.73 -11.84
N PHE A 338 25.84 -8.69 -12.68
CA PHE A 338 25.53 -9.75 -13.64
C PHE A 338 25.76 -9.26 -15.07
N GLN A 339 26.61 -9.98 -15.83
CA GLN A 339 26.84 -9.66 -17.23
C GLN A 339 25.76 -10.33 -18.10
N TRP A 340 24.84 -9.51 -18.67
CA TRP A 340 23.79 -10.00 -19.55
C TRP A 340 24.18 -9.97 -21.05
N SER A 341 25.20 -9.17 -21.41
CA SER A 341 25.76 -9.13 -22.76
C SER A 341 27.28 -9.01 -22.73
N SER A 342 27.95 -9.80 -23.52
CA SER A 342 29.39 -9.71 -23.77
C SER A 342 29.74 -8.91 -25.03
N THR A 343 28.71 -8.30 -25.66
CA THR A 343 28.81 -7.57 -26.91
C THR A 343 28.26 -6.17 -26.78
N SER A 344 28.77 -5.25 -27.61
CA SER A 344 28.34 -3.85 -27.60
C SER A 344 26.87 -3.70 -28.00
N PHE A 345 26.19 -2.82 -27.28
CA PHE A 345 24.81 -2.42 -27.53
C PHE A 345 24.64 -0.92 -27.31
N SER A 346 23.54 -0.36 -27.79
CA SER A 346 23.19 1.04 -27.53
C SER A 346 21.70 1.21 -27.26
N GLU A 347 21.33 2.38 -26.77
CA GLU A 347 19.97 2.87 -26.58
C GLU A 347 19.03 1.86 -25.89
N PRO A 348 19.38 1.30 -24.72
CA PRO A 348 18.54 0.33 -24.06
C PRO A 348 17.26 0.97 -23.52
N ALA A 349 16.19 0.18 -23.47
CA ALA A 349 14.97 0.41 -22.72
C ALA A 349 14.71 -0.77 -21.80
N ILE A 350 14.07 -0.51 -20.66
CA ILE A 350 13.78 -1.54 -19.66
C ILE A 350 12.35 -1.37 -19.16
N THR A 351 11.64 -2.48 -18.96
CA THR A 351 10.34 -2.47 -18.28
C THR A 351 10.14 -3.77 -17.51
N TYR A 352 9.27 -3.75 -16.51
CA TYR A 352 8.94 -4.92 -15.70
C TYR A 352 7.57 -5.47 -16.09
N ASP A 353 7.50 -6.78 -16.28
CA ASP A 353 6.29 -7.56 -16.50
C ASP A 353 5.88 -8.21 -15.17
N PRO A 354 4.88 -7.67 -14.46
CA PRO A 354 4.47 -8.20 -13.16
C PRO A 354 3.68 -9.51 -13.27
N ASP A 355 3.07 -9.81 -14.42
CA ASP A 355 2.36 -11.08 -14.65
C ASP A 355 3.34 -12.26 -14.76
N GLN A 356 4.38 -12.10 -15.57
CA GLN A 356 5.42 -13.11 -15.73
C GLN A 356 6.56 -12.95 -14.70
N LYS A 357 6.57 -11.89 -13.88
CA LYS A 357 7.61 -11.57 -12.88
C LYS A 357 9.00 -11.50 -13.53
N LYS A 358 9.09 -10.78 -14.63
CA LYS A 358 10.28 -10.68 -15.47
C LYS A 358 10.60 -9.24 -15.83
N VAL A 359 11.87 -8.96 -16.04
CA VAL A 359 12.33 -7.70 -16.59
C VAL A 359 12.62 -7.88 -18.08
N VAL A 360 12.08 -7.01 -18.91
CA VAL A 360 12.32 -7.00 -20.35
C VAL A 360 13.32 -5.91 -20.70
N LEU A 361 14.37 -6.30 -21.42
CA LEU A 361 15.45 -5.46 -21.92
C LEU A 361 15.28 -5.34 -23.44
N ALA A 362 14.98 -4.16 -23.95
CA ALA A 362 15.03 -3.89 -25.39
C ALA A 362 16.28 -3.04 -25.69
N TYR A 363 17.00 -3.33 -26.74
CA TYR A 363 18.26 -2.66 -27.07
C TYR A 363 18.59 -2.74 -28.56
N VAL A 364 19.47 -1.85 -29.01
CA VAL A 364 20.05 -1.91 -30.36
C VAL A 364 21.29 -2.80 -30.30
N ASP A 365 21.27 -3.91 -31.02
CA ASP A 365 22.37 -4.87 -31.05
C ASP A 365 23.42 -4.42 -32.07
N SER A 366 24.51 -3.82 -31.59
CA SER A 366 25.58 -3.29 -32.44
C SER A 366 26.34 -4.38 -33.22
N ASN A 367 26.26 -5.63 -32.76
CA ASN A 367 26.90 -6.77 -33.42
C ASN A 367 25.99 -7.49 -34.42
N ASN A 368 24.73 -7.15 -34.46
CA ASN A 368 23.75 -7.69 -35.37
C ASN A 368 23.13 -6.58 -36.22
N SER A 369 23.97 -5.90 -37.00
CA SER A 369 23.57 -4.85 -37.95
C SER A 369 22.69 -3.75 -37.35
N THR A 370 22.85 -3.45 -36.07
CA THR A 370 22.03 -2.47 -35.28
C THR A 370 20.54 -2.80 -35.26
N TYR A 371 20.20 -4.10 -35.25
CA TYR A 371 18.82 -4.57 -35.18
C TYR A 371 18.22 -4.31 -33.78
N GLY A 372 16.93 -4.02 -33.74
CA GLY A 372 16.17 -3.95 -32.50
C GLY A 372 15.98 -5.36 -31.91
N THR A 373 16.56 -5.58 -30.74
CA THR A 373 16.58 -6.89 -30.07
C THR A 373 16.05 -6.78 -28.65
N ALA A 374 15.36 -7.80 -28.15
CA ALA A 374 14.92 -7.86 -26.77
C ALA A 374 15.36 -9.16 -26.09
N ARG A 375 15.56 -9.09 -24.76
CA ARG A 375 15.82 -10.22 -23.89
C ARG A 375 14.95 -10.16 -22.64
N VAL A 376 14.72 -11.29 -22.02
CA VAL A 376 14.00 -11.39 -20.74
C VAL A 376 15.02 -11.70 -19.66
N TYR A 377 15.06 -10.87 -18.63
CA TYR A 377 15.91 -11.05 -17.44
C TYR A 377 15.07 -11.49 -16.25
N THR A 378 15.60 -12.45 -15.52
CA THR A 378 15.02 -12.97 -14.28
C THR A 378 15.88 -12.54 -13.11
N THR A 379 15.29 -11.77 -12.19
CA THR A 379 15.94 -11.34 -10.96
C THR A 379 16.16 -12.54 -10.04
N GLY A 380 17.37 -12.70 -9.54
CA GLY A 380 17.74 -13.75 -8.59
C GLY A 380 17.40 -13.40 -7.16
N TYR A 381 17.30 -14.42 -6.33
CA TYR A 381 17.12 -14.30 -4.89
C TYR A 381 18.33 -14.89 -4.16
N THR A 382 18.68 -14.31 -3.00
CA THR A 382 19.67 -14.89 -2.08
C THR A 382 18.94 -15.37 -0.82
N SER A 383 19.37 -16.50 -0.25
CA SER A 383 18.81 -16.94 1.04
C SER A 383 19.11 -15.92 2.14
N ALA A 384 18.16 -15.71 3.06
CA ALA A 384 18.40 -14.89 4.24
C ALA A 384 19.46 -15.56 5.15
N THR A 385 20.25 -14.73 5.84
CA THR A 385 21.11 -15.23 6.92
C THR A 385 20.25 -15.73 8.06
N GLY A 386 20.41 -16.98 8.49
CA GLY A 386 19.64 -17.57 9.58
C GLY A 386 19.41 -19.07 9.50
N GLY A 387 19.98 -19.76 8.50
CA GLY A 387 19.89 -21.22 8.41
C GLY A 387 19.76 -21.77 7.00
N THR A 388 19.97 -23.07 6.85
CA THR A 388 19.79 -23.77 5.59
C THR A 388 18.32 -23.93 5.25
N ILE A 389 17.91 -23.55 4.06
CA ILE A 389 16.57 -23.84 3.53
C ILE A 389 16.59 -25.22 2.88
N ALA A 390 15.77 -26.14 3.39
CA ALA A 390 15.75 -27.52 2.90
C ALA A 390 15.08 -27.64 1.51
N ASP A 391 15.46 -28.67 0.77
CA ASP A 391 14.81 -29.06 -0.48
C ASP A 391 13.30 -29.30 -0.26
N GLY A 392 12.47 -28.81 -1.17
CA GLY A 392 11.01 -28.90 -1.10
C GLY A 392 10.34 -27.92 -0.14
N SER A 393 11.10 -27.09 0.59
CA SER A 393 10.53 -26.07 1.49
C SER A 393 9.79 -24.98 0.70
N ALA A 394 8.60 -24.60 1.17
CA ALA A 394 7.93 -23.39 0.71
C ALA A 394 8.74 -22.15 1.11
N VAL A 395 8.96 -21.24 0.18
CA VAL A 395 9.80 -20.05 0.39
C VAL A 395 9.06 -18.76 0.06
N ILE A 396 9.43 -17.73 0.81
CA ILE A 396 8.93 -16.36 0.67
C ILE A 396 10.08 -15.40 0.36
N VAL A 397 9.77 -14.28 -0.26
CA VAL A 397 10.70 -13.15 -0.38
C VAL A 397 10.52 -12.21 0.82
N ASN A 398 11.63 -11.79 1.40
CA ASN A 398 11.68 -10.82 2.49
C ASN A 398 11.80 -9.39 1.92
N ALA A 399 11.42 -8.38 2.71
CA ALA A 399 11.50 -6.96 2.32
C ALA A 399 12.92 -6.48 1.92
N ASN A 400 13.96 -7.19 2.35
CA ASN A 400 15.35 -6.92 1.96
C ASN A 400 15.79 -7.68 0.68
N GLY A 401 14.84 -8.31 -0.05
CA GLY A 401 15.10 -9.05 -1.27
C GLY A 401 15.76 -10.41 -1.09
N THR A 402 15.95 -10.91 0.14
CA THR A 402 16.39 -12.26 0.42
C THR A 402 15.21 -13.22 0.49
N VAL A 403 15.45 -14.52 0.47
CA VAL A 403 14.42 -15.54 0.67
C VAL A 403 14.63 -16.30 1.97
N SER A 404 13.51 -16.71 2.57
CA SER A 404 13.49 -17.59 3.74
C SER A 404 12.39 -18.65 3.62
N SER A 405 12.47 -19.70 4.40
CA SER A 405 11.38 -20.65 4.52
C SER A 405 10.17 -20.00 5.19
N VAL A 406 8.98 -20.48 4.84
CA VAL A 406 7.76 -20.13 5.56
C VAL A 406 7.91 -20.60 7.01
N SER A 407 7.65 -19.69 7.93
CA SER A 407 7.77 -19.92 9.36
C SER A 407 6.82 -19.02 10.13
N GLN A 408 6.69 -19.31 11.41
CA GLN A 408 5.87 -18.52 12.33
C GLN A 408 6.74 -18.08 13.51
N SER A 409 6.61 -16.81 13.90
CA SER A 409 7.19 -16.27 15.12
C SER A 409 6.12 -16.11 16.20
N THR A 410 6.47 -16.39 17.45
CA THR A 410 5.55 -16.20 18.58
C THR A 410 5.83 -14.85 19.24
N LEU A 411 4.83 -13.95 19.23
CA LEU A 411 4.88 -12.73 20.00
C LEU A 411 4.61 -13.03 21.47
N THR A 412 5.43 -12.47 22.34
CA THR A 412 5.24 -12.54 23.79
C THR A 412 4.45 -11.34 24.27
N GLU A 413 3.52 -11.56 25.20
CA GLU A 413 2.73 -10.48 25.80
C GLU A 413 3.63 -9.45 26.49
N ALA A 414 3.49 -8.19 26.12
CA ALA A 414 4.31 -7.10 26.64
C ALA A 414 3.61 -5.74 26.55
N VAL A 415 4.08 -4.79 27.36
CA VAL A 415 3.69 -3.38 27.23
C VAL A 415 4.96 -2.54 27.24
N GLY A 416 5.02 -1.57 26.32
CA GLY A 416 6.08 -0.57 26.31
C GLY A 416 5.91 0.48 27.41
N THR A 417 6.92 1.31 27.61
CA THR A 417 6.83 2.42 28.56
C THR A 417 5.74 3.39 28.13
N PRO A 418 4.75 3.71 28.98
CA PRO A 418 3.72 4.68 28.66
C PRO A 418 4.30 6.05 28.31
N VAL A 419 3.69 6.73 27.34
CA VAL A 419 4.13 8.02 26.83
C VAL A 419 3.01 9.05 27.01
N GLN A 420 3.32 10.15 27.65
CA GLN A 420 2.41 11.27 27.83
C GLN A 420 2.17 11.98 26.48
N PHE A 421 0.90 12.16 26.09
CA PHE A 421 0.52 12.94 24.92
C PHE A 421 -0.07 14.32 25.29
N GLU A 422 -0.54 14.49 26.54
CA GLU A 422 -1.07 15.76 27.05
C GLU A 422 -0.52 16.06 28.45
N ALA A 423 0.02 17.26 28.60
CA ALA A 423 0.67 17.71 29.84
C ALA A 423 -0.31 18.17 30.92
N ALA A 424 -1.56 18.44 30.52
CA ALA A 424 -2.64 18.80 31.42
C ALA A 424 -3.60 17.63 31.64
N THR A 425 -4.57 17.82 32.51
CA THR A 425 -5.65 16.88 32.73
C THR A 425 -6.43 16.65 31.42
N SER A 426 -6.59 15.40 31.03
CA SER A 426 -7.38 15.02 29.85
C SER A 426 -8.39 13.91 30.15
N TYR A 427 -9.55 13.94 29.48
CA TYR A 427 -10.61 12.97 29.64
C TYR A 427 -11.28 12.61 28.31
N ASP A 428 -12.20 11.66 28.37
CA ASP A 428 -13.07 11.24 27.25
C ASP A 428 -12.31 10.88 25.97
N GLN A 429 -11.20 10.13 26.10
CA GLN A 429 -10.39 9.74 24.97
C GLN A 429 -11.19 8.89 23.97
N GLY A 430 -11.00 9.17 22.68
CA GLY A 430 -11.36 8.35 21.53
C GLY A 430 -10.13 8.10 20.69
N ILE A 431 -10.04 6.95 20.02
CA ILE A 431 -8.86 6.56 19.26
C ILE A 431 -9.24 5.94 17.92
N ALA A 432 -8.49 6.25 16.87
CA ALA A 432 -8.63 5.62 15.54
C ALA A 432 -7.26 5.37 14.92
N TYR A 433 -7.18 4.38 14.05
CA TYR A 433 -5.97 4.07 13.27
C TYR A 433 -6.18 4.46 11.81
N ASP A 434 -5.31 5.33 11.31
CA ASP A 434 -5.20 5.72 9.90
C ASP A 434 -4.24 4.76 9.19
N SER A 435 -4.80 3.78 8.49
CA SER A 435 -4.01 2.77 7.78
C SER A 435 -3.33 3.31 6.51
N THR A 436 -3.75 4.45 5.98
CA THR A 436 -3.10 5.10 4.83
C THR A 436 -1.78 5.73 5.22
N ASN A 437 -1.74 6.42 6.37
CA ASN A 437 -0.55 7.11 6.85
C ASN A 437 0.21 6.31 7.93
N ASN A 438 -0.30 5.15 8.34
CA ASN A 438 0.23 4.35 9.45
C ASN A 438 0.36 5.20 10.73
N LYS A 439 -0.73 5.84 11.13
CA LYS A 439 -0.79 6.74 12.28
C LYS A 439 -1.96 6.41 13.19
N VAL A 440 -1.76 6.66 14.46
CA VAL A 440 -2.81 6.63 15.48
C VAL A 440 -3.27 8.05 15.76
N VAL A 441 -4.57 8.30 15.76
CA VAL A 441 -5.15 9.60 16.12
C VAL A 441 -5.91 9.44 17.42
N ILE A 442 -5.54 10.22 18.42
CA ILE A 442 -6.22 10.31 19.72
C ILE A 442 -6.96 11.64 19.78
N CYS A 443 -8.26 11.56 20.01
CA CYS A 443 -9.11 12.72 20.29
C CYS A 443 -9.45 12.73 21.78
N TYR A 444 -9.39 13.88 22.43
CA TYR A 444 -9.59 13.99 23.86
C TYR A 444 -10.13 15.37 24.26
N ARG A 445 -10.71 15.44 25.45
CA ARG A 445 -11.04 16.70 26.09
C ARG A 445 -9.80 17.20 26.85
N ASP A 446 -9.35 18.39 26.49
CA ASP A 446 -8.22 19.07 27.09
C ASP A 446 -8.71 20.02 28.21
N ASP A 447 -8.75 19.55 29.46
CA ASP A 447 -9.18 20.38 30.60
C ASP A 447 -8.15 21.45 30.97
N GLY A 448 -6.90 21.33 30.51
CA GLY A 448 -5.90 22.38 30.60
C GLY A 448 -6.17 23.54 29.63
N ASN A 449 -6.96 23.32 28.59
CA ASN A 449 -7.35 24.28 27.57
C ASN A 449 -8.87 24.46 27.51
N SER A 450 -9.48 24.83 28.62
CA SER A 450 -10.93 25.13 28.71
C SER A 450 -11.84 24.00 28.28
N SER A 451 -11.40 22.74 28.43
CA SER A 451 -12.13 21.54 28.03
C SER A 451 -12.42 21.45 26.53
N TYR A 452 -11.54 22.02 25.70
CA TYR A 452 -11.65 21.99 24.24
C TYR A 452 -11.45 20.59 23.66
N GLY A 453 -12.12 20.33 22.55
CA GLY A 453 -11.90 19.11 21.75
C GLY A 453 -10.57 19.20 21.02
N THR A 454 -9.64 18.34 21.39
CA THR A 454 -8.26 18.35 20.88
C THR A 454 -7.90 16.98 20.28
N ALA A 455 -7.09 16.97 19.24
CA ALA A 455 -6.58 15.74 18.60
C ALA A 455 -5.07 15.77 18.49
N ILE A 456 -4.44 14.59 18.58
CA ILE A 456 -3.00 14.43 18.41
C ILE A 456 -2.70 13.19 17.59
N VAL A 457 -1.62 13.28 16.79
CA VAL A 457 -1.19 12.19 15.88
C VAL A 457 0.00 11.46 16.49
N GLY A 458 -0.12 10.15 16.66
CA GLY A 458 0.91 9.26 17.17
C GLY A 458 1.54 8.39 16.09
N THR A 459 2.83 8.13 16.21
CA THR A 459 3.58 7.19 15.38
C THR A 459 4.14 6.09 16.27
N VAL A 460 3.72 4.84 16.04
CA VAL A 460 4.24 3.67 16.77
C VAL A 460 5.56 3.24 16.15
N SER A 461 6.56 2.95 17.00
CA SER A 461 7.84 2.39 16.59
C SER A 461 8.34 1.43 17.66
N GLY A 462 8.40 0.14 17.33
CA GLY A 462 8.65 -0.92 18.30
C GLY A 462 7.59 -0.93 19.41
N ASP A 463 8.02 -0.85 20.67
CA ASP A 463 7.14 -0.85 21.83
C ASP A 463 6.85 0.56 22.37
N SER A 464 7.08 1.60 21.57
CA SER A 464 6.87 2.99 21.97
C SER A 464 6.01 3.75 20.94
N ILE A 465 5.46 4.90 21.36
CA ILE A 465 4.72 5.81 20.50
C ILE A 465 5.29 7.22 20.68
N SER A 466 5.44 7.95 19.60
CA SER A 466 5.82 9.36 19.61
C SER A 466 4.68 10.21 19.05
N PHE A 467 4.53 11.43 19.56
CA PHE A 467 3.43 12.32 19.21
C PHE A 467 3.91 13.57 18.50
N GLY A 468 3.08 14.06 17.56
CA GLY A 468 3.24 15.36 16.95
C GLY A 468 2.67 16.48 17.83
N THR A 469 2.31 17.59 17.22
CA THR A 469 1.68 18.73 17.92
C THR A 469 0.18 18.51 18.02
N ALA A 470 -0.40 18.71 19.19
CA ALA A 470 -1.83 18.68 19.43
C ALA A 470 -2.54 19.81 18.67
N VAL A 471 -3.73 19.53 18.14
CA VAL A 471 -4.54 20.47 17.35
C VAL A 471 -5.94 20.53 17.93
N VAL A 472 -6.40 21.73 18.30
CA VAL A 472 -7.78 21.97 18.72
C VAL A 472 -8.68 21.94 17.49
N PHE A 473 -9.70 21.06 17.51
CA PHE A 473 -10.71 20.97 16.45
C PHE A 473 -12.06 21.58 16.88
N GLU A 474 -12.28 21.71 18.20
CA GLU A 474 -13.46 22.36 18.78
C GLU A 474 -13.04 23.28 19.94
N SER A 475 -13.31 24.56 19.77
CA SER A 475 -12.93 25.61 20.75
C SER A 475 -14.00 25.85 21.83
N ALA A 476 -14.79 24.82 22.11
CA ALA A 476 -15.78 24.82 23.18
C ALA A 476 -15.70 23.50 23.98
N TYR A 477 -16.36 23.47 25.12
CA TYR A 477 -16.47 22.23 25.92
C TYR A 477 -17.12 21.13 25.06
N SER A 478 -16.40 20.01 24.91
CA SER A 478 -16.86 18.87 24.10
C SER A 478 -16.47 17.53 24.75
N ASP A 479 -17.26 16.49 24.44
CA ASP A 479 -17.07 15.12 24.96
C ASP A 479 -17.66 14.05 24.04
N TYR A 480 -17.69 12.78 24.47
CA TYR A 480 -18.17 11.62 23.70
C TYR A 480 -17.47 11.45 22.35
N PHE A 481 -16.17 11.71 22.26
CA PHE A 481 -15.42 11.57 21.02
C PHE A 481 -15.44 10.15 20.48
N ALA A 482 -15.85 10.02 19.24
CA ALA A 482 -15.89 8.77 18.50
C ALA A 482 -15.20 8.98 17.13
N PRO A 483 -13.87 8.93 17.08
CA PRO A 483 -13.15 8.99 15.82
C PRO A 483 -13.24 7.67 15.05
N VAL A 484 -13.34 7.76 13.71
CA VAL A 484 -13.29 6.62 12.80
C VAL A 484 -12.48 6.98 11.55
N PHE A 485 -11.76 6.01 11.01
CA PHE A 485 -11.01 6.19 9.77
C PHE A 485 -11.87 5.81 8.55
N ASP A 486 -12.04 6.78 7.65
CA ASP A 486 -12.61 6.61 6.31
C ASP A 486 -11.48 6.22 5.35
N SER A 487 -11.33 4.92 5.10
CA SER A 487 -10.26 4.40 4.25
C SER A 487 -10.42 4.73 2.77
N SER A 488 -11.63 5.10 2.32
CA SER A 488 -11.89 5.48 0.92
C SER A 488 -11.35 6.87 0.58
N ASN A 489 -11.43 7.79 1.55
CA ASN A 489 -11.00 9.18 1.38
C ASN A 489 -9.68 9.48 2.12
N GLY A 490 -9.14 8.52 2.88
CA GLY A 490 -7.95 8.72 3.71
C GLY A 490 -8.16 9.81 4.78
N LYS A 491 -9.32 9.81 5.46
CA LYS A 491 -9.72 10.84 6.42
C LYS A 491 -10.10 10.28 7.77
N ILE A 492 -9.88 11.06 8.82
CA ILE A 492 -10.43 10.81 10.15
C ILE A 492 -11.74 11.59 10.30
N VAL A 493 -12.83 10.92 10.60
CA VAL A 493 -14.08 11.58 10.98
C VAL A 493 -14.23 11.48 12.49
N VAL A 494 -14.38 12.62 13.16
CA VAL A 494 -14.62 12.68 14.61
C VAL A 494 -16.06 13.12 14.84
N ALA A 495 -16.88 12.22 15.37
CA ALA A 495 -18.21 12.57 15.88
C ALA A 495 -18.11 12.85 17.38
N TYR A 496 -18.81 13.88 17.87
CA TYR A 496 -18.73 14.29 19.27
C TYR A 496 -19.97 15.06 19.69
N ARG A 497 -20.14 15.25 21.00
CA ARG A 497 -21.11 16.19 21.56
C ARG A 497 -20.44 17.53 21.77
N ASP A 498 -21.03 18.57 21.18
CA ASP A 498 -20.60 19.95 21.34
C ASP A 498 -21.46 20.66 22.42
N LEU A 499 -20.92 20.74 23.65
CA LEU A 499 -21.60 21.41 24.76
C LEU A 499 -21.61 22.92 24.59
N GLY A 500 -20.67 23.49 23.84
CA GLY A 500 -20.66 24.90 23.49
C GLY A 500 -21.80 25.31 22.56
N ASN A 501 -22.34 24.33 21.80
CA ASN A 501 -23.44 24.49 20.88
C ASN A 501 -24.69 23.73 21.37
N SER A 502 -25.18 23.99 22.57
CA SER A 502 -26.40 23.38 23.14
C SER A 502 -26.37 21.85 23.21
N SER A 503 -25.18 21.26 23.39
CA SER A 503 -24.97 19.80 23.43
C SER A 503 -25.34 19.07 22.14
N GLN A 504 -25.32 19.75 21.00
CA GLN A 504 -25.63 19.18 19.69
C GLN A 504 -24.65 18.07 19.31
N GLY A 505 -25.13 17.14 18.48
CA GLY A 505 -24.29 16.15 17.84
C GLY A 505 -23.58 16.74 16.64
N THR A 506 -22.26 16.79 16.67
CA THR A 506 -21.41 17.44 15.66
C THR A 506 -20.37 16.45 15.15
N ALA A 507 -20.00 16.57 13.88
CA ALA A 507 -18.88 15.82 13.30
C ALA A 507 -17.96 16.72 12.50
N ILE A 508 -16.67 16.36 12.47
CA ILE A 508 -15.64 17.10 11.76
C ILE A 508 -14.69 16.14 11.03
N VAL A 509 -14.18 16.57 9.88
CA VAL A 509 -13.29 15.75 9.04
C VAL A 509 -11.85 16.23 9.21
N GLY A 510 -10.96 15.32 9.58
CA GLY A 510 -9.53 15.55 9.76
C GLY A 510 -8.69 14.90 8.65
N THR A 511 -7.65 15.59 8.22
CA THR A 511 -6.63 15.09 7.28
C THR A 511 -5.30 14.97 8.00
N VAL A 512 -4.79 13.75 8.11
CA VAL A 512 -3.47 13.46 8.67
C VAL A 512 -2.39 13.72 7.61
N SER A 513 -1.32 14.40 8.01
CA SER A 513 -0.13 14.61 7.18
C SER A 513 1.12 14.56 8.05
N GLY A 514 1.95 13.55 7.85
CA GLY A 514 3.10 13.30 8.72
C GLY A 514 2.69 13.07 10.18
N THR A 515 3.09 13.94 11.08
CA THR A 515 2.76 13.88 12.52
C THR A 515 1.74 14.94 12.93
N SER A 516 1.02 15.54 11.97
CA SER A 516 0.02 16.57 12.23
C SER A 516 -1.34 16.16 11.64
N ILE A 517 -2.39 16.82 12.13
CA ILE A 517 -3.75 16.71 11.59
C ILE A 517 -4.33 18.10 11.37
N SER A 518 -5.03 18.29 10.27
CA SER A 518 -5.78 19.51 10.00
C SER A 518 -7.26 19.19 9.85
N PHE A 519 -8.14 20.09 10.25
CA PHE A 519 -9.58 19.87 10.25
C PHE A 519 -10.30 20.83 9.32
N GLY A 520 -11.38 20.31 8.70
CA GLY A 520 -12.34 21.12 7.95
C GLY A 520 -13.32 21.86 8.87
N SER A 521 -14.49 22.22 8.35
CA SER A 521 -15.54 22.85 9.16
C SER A 521 -16.42 21.81 9.85
N PRO A 522 -16.80 22.03 11.13
CA PRO A 522 -17.71 21.12 11.82
C PRO A 522 -19.11 21.19 11.19
N THR A 523 -19.80 20.04 11.18
CA THR A 523 -21.16 19.88 10.65
C THR A 523 -22.04 19.22 11.71
N VAL A 524 -23.17 19.88 12.04
CA VAL A 524 -24.15 19.36 12.99
C VAL A 524 -24.94 18.22 12.34
N PHE A 525 -24.98 17.03 12.96
CA PHE A 525 -25.80 15.90 12.52
C PHE A 525 -27.09 15.74 13.36
N GLU A 526 -27.09 16.28 14.60
CA GLU A 526 -28.26 16.31 15.47
C GLU A 526 -28.36 17.64 16.21
N THR A 527 -29.50 18.33 16.06
CA THR A 527 -29.74 19.66 16.68
C THR A 527 -30.20 19.55 18.13
N GLY A 528 -30.64 18.37 18.56
CA GLY A 528 -30.95 18.07 19.94
C GLY A 528 -29.72 17.70 20.76
N ALA A 529 -29.87 17.71 22.08
CA ALA A 529 -28.80 17.22 22.97
C ALA A 529 -28.46 15.75 22.65
N THR A 530 -27.20 15.46 22.49
CA THR A 530 -26.68 14.15 22.03
C THR A 530 -25.82 13.49 23.10
N THR A 531 -25.96 12.17 23.27
CA THR A 531 -25.10 11.38 24.17
C THR A 531 -24.81 10.00 23.59
N TYR A 532 -23.83 9.29 24.16
CA TYR A 532 -23.45 7.92 23.76
C TYR A 532 -23.14 7.79 22.26
N VAL A 533 -22.27 8.67 21.75
CA VAL A 533 -21.88 8.67 20.33
C VAL A 533 -20.94 7.50 20.06
N SER A 534 -21.18 6.77 18.96
CA SER A 534 -20.27 5.75 18.44
C SER A 534 -20.31 5.75 16.90
N THR A 535 -19.22 5.38 16.27
CA THR A 535 -19.04 5.48 14.81
C THR A 535 -18.51 4.17 14.24
N SER A 536 -18.84 3.91 12.97
CA SER A 536 -18.21 2.87 12.15
C SER A 536 -18.13 3.31 10.70
N PHE A 537 -17.18 2.77 9.96
CA PHE A 537 -17.01 3.04 8.54
C PHE A 537 -17.46 1.86 7.69
N ASP A 538 -18.34 2.13 6.73
CA ASP A 538 -18.82 1.19 5.72
C ASP A 538 -17.90 1.26 4.49
N SER A 539 -16.99 0.30 4.39
CA SER A 539 -16.02 0.25 3.27
C SER A 539 -16.66 -0.17 1.93
N SER A 540 -17.84 -0.76 1.96
CA SER A 540 -18.61 -1.16 0.76
C SER A 540 -19.38 0.02 0.16
N ALA A 541 -20.04 0.81 1.01
CA ALA A 541 -20.82 1.97 0.59
C ALA A 541 -20.00 3.28 0.60
N ASN A 542 -18.79 3.26 1.16
CA ASN A 542 -17.96 4.45 1.40
C ASN A 542 -18.69 5.50 2.23
N LYS A 543 -19.23 5.09 3.39
CA LYS A 543 -20.03 5.93 4.27
C LYS A 543 -19.61 5.80 5.74
N VAL A 544 -19.77 6.86 6.49
CA VAL A 544 -19.65 6.86 7.94
C VAL A 544 -21.02 6.70 8.57
N VAL A 545 -21.19 5.73 9.47
CA VAL A 545 -22.42 5.57 10.25
C VAL A 545 -22.16 6.08 11.67
N ILE A 546 -22.98 7.02 12.13
CA ILE A 546 -22.96 7.56 13.49
C ILE A 546 -24.21 7.07 14.21
N VAL A 547 -24.05 6.42 15.37
CA VAL A 547 -25.14 6.05 16.26
C VAL A 547 -25.06 6.90 17.53
N TYR A 548 -26.22 7.32 18.04
CA TYR A 548 -26.30 8.22 19.18
C TYR A 548 -27.64 8.13 19.88
N ARG A 549 -27.72 8.64 21.11
CA ARG A 549 -28.99 8.90 21.79
C ARG A 549 -29.36 10.35 21.62
N ASP A 550 -30.54 10.59 21.08
CA ASP A 550 -31.16 11.91 21.04
C ASP A 550 -31.77 12.23 22.42
N GLY A 551 -31.33 13.31 23.04
CA GLY A 551 -31.79 13.73 24.37
C GLY A 551 -33.22 14.30 24.37
N SER A 552 -33.82 14.62 23.21
CA SER A 552 -35.20 15.11 23.16
C SER A 552 -36.25 14.04 23.43
N ASP A 553 -35.99 12.81 22.98
CA ASP A 553 -36.87 11.66 23.15
C ASP A 553 -36.23 10.47 23.87
N ASN A 554 -34.92 10.52 24.12
CA ASN A 554 -34.06 9.48 24.63
C ASN A 554 -34.00 8.22 23.74
N TYR A 555 -34.33 8.32 22.47
CA TYR A 555 -34.32 7.21 21.52
C TYR A 555 -32.90 6.99 20.95
N GLY A 556 -32.68 5.74 20.54
CA GLY A 556 -31.48 5.37 19.79
C GLY A 556 -31.65 5.68 18.31
N LYS A 557 -30.80 6.56 17.80
CA LYS A 557 -30.81 7.03 16.41
C LYS A 557 -29.50 6.74 15.70
N ALA A 558 -29.58 6.65 14.38
CA ALA A 558 -28.43 6.51 13.48
C ALA A 558 -28.57 7.45 12.29
N ILE A 559 -27.42 7.91 11.78
CA ILE A 559 -27.35 8.77 10.60
C ILE A 559 -26.16 8.37 9.74
N VAL A 560 -26.30 8.51 8.42
CA VAL A 560 -25.28 8.18 7.43
C VAL A 560 -24.60 9.45 6.94
N GLY A 561 -23.29 9.50 7.06
CA GLY A 561 -22.43 10.59 6.60
C GLY A 561 -21.69 10.25 5.31
N THR A 562 -21.61 11.21 4.41
CA THR A 562 -20.79 11.14 3.19
C THR A 562 -19.66 12.15 3.30
N VAL A 563 -18.43 11.70 3.31
CA VAL A 563 -17.24 12.55 3.31
C VAL A 563 -16.93 13.00 1.90
N SER A 564 -16.63 14.27 1.76
CA SER A 564 -16.15 14.89 0.52
C SER A 564 -15.06 15.90 0.86
N ASP A 565 -13.82 15.54 0.51
CA ASP A 565 -12.63 16.32 0.83
C ASP A 565 -12.48 16.55 2.36
N THR A 566 -12.70 17.78 2.84
CA THR A 566 -12.60 18.15 4.27
C THR A 566 -13.96 18.40 4.91
N SER A 567 -15.04 17.98 4.28
CA SER A 567 -16.41 18.17 4.76
C SER A 567 -17.18 16.85 4.83
N ILE A 568 -18.24 16.82 5.66
CA ILE A 568 -19.16 15.69 5.74
C ILE A 568 -20.59 16.21 5.59
N SER A 569 -21.40 15.49 4.82
CA SER A 569 -22.84 15.74 4.68
C SER A 569 -23.63 14.55 5.19
N PHE A 570 -24.82 14.80 5.70
CA PHE A 570 -25.65 13.78 6.33
C PHE A 570 -26.97 13.53 5.59
N GLY A 571 -27.38 12.27 5.58
CA GLY A 571 -28.70 11.87 5.10
C GLY A 571 -29.78 12.00 6.18
N SER A 572 -30.87 11.26 6.04
CA SER A 572 -31.97 11.28 7.02
C SER A 572 -31.66 10.42 8.23
N THR A 573 -32.01 10.92 9.42
CA THR A 573 -31.92 10.17 10.66
C THR A 573 -32.88 8.96 10.68
N ALA A 574 -32.40 7.81 11.13
CA ALA A 574 -33.17 6.59 11.34
C ALA A 574 -33.23 6.22 12.84
N THR A 575 -34.43 5.95 13.37
CA THR A 575 -34.59 5.49 14.74
C THR A 575 -34.45 3.96 14.79
N PHE A 576 -33.43 3.43 15.47
CA PHE A 576 -33.28 2.00 15.68
C PHE A 576 -33.96 1.50 16.99
N SER A 577 -34.18 2.40 17.97
CA SER A 577 -34.88 2.07 19.19
C SER A 577 -35.76 3.25 19.63
N SER A 578 -37.05 2.98 19.83
CA SER A 578 -38.03 3.94 20.36
C SER A 578 -38.24 3.80 21.89
N ALA A 579 -37.34 3.16 22.57
CA ALA A 579 -37.26 3.13 24.04
C ALA A 579 -36.08 3.98 24.51
N THR A 580 -36.04 4.36 25.77
CA THR A 580 -34.86 4.99 26.40
C THR A 580 -33.64 4.11 26.21
N THR A 581 -32.64 4.62 25.46
CA THR A 581 -31.48 3.86 25.03
C THR A 581 -30.19 4.44 25.62
N SER A 582 -29.26 3.58 25.96
CA SER A 582 -27.94 3.99 26.48
C SER A 582 -26.85 2.99 26.13
N HIS A 583 -25.60 3.33 26.43
CA HIS A 583 -24.44 2.44 26.28
C HIS A 583 -24.35 1.78 24.90
N MET A 584 -24.33 2.59 23.87
CA MET A 584 -24.34 2.12 22.47
C MET A 584 -22.94 1.96 21.92
N SER A 585 -22.80 0.99 21.02
CA SER A 585 -21.64 0.80 20.16
C SER A 585 -22.07 0.28 18.80
N VAL A 586 -21.25 0.51 17.78
CA VAL A 586 -21.50 0.02 16.43
C VAL A 586 -20.24 -0.57 15.82
N ALA A 587 -20.38 -1.74 15.19
CA ALA A 587 -19.34 -2.39 14.39
C ALA A 587 -19.82 -2.63 12.96
N TYR A 588 -18.92 -2.56 11.99
CA TYR A 588 -19.19 -2.90 10.61
C TYR A 588 -18.75 -4.33 10.33
N ASP A 589 -19.69 -5.17 9.93
CA ASP A 589 -19.49 -6.55 9.46
C ASP A 589 -19.20 -6.52 7.96
N VAL A 590 -17.92 -6.61 7.63
CA VAL A 590 -17.41 -6.52 6.25
C VAL A 590 -17.92 -7.68 5.39
N ALA A 591 -18.04 -8.90 5.95
CA ALA A 591 -18.46 -10.08 5.20
C ALA A 591 -19.92 -10.00 4.73
N ASN A 592 -20.79 -9.41 5.55
CA ASN A 592 -22.22 -9.27 5.24
C ASN A 592 -22.61 -7.87 4.74
N ASN A 593 -21.68 -6.90 4.73
CA ASN A 593 -21.94 -5.48 4.45
C ASN A 593 -23.07 -4.93 5.34
N LYS A 594 -22.90 -5.08 6.67
CA LYS A 594 -23.90 -4.70 7.67
C LYS A 594 -23.28 -3.98 8.85
N HIS A 595 -24.05 -3.08 9.45
CA HIS A 595 -23.72 -2.48 10.74
C HIS A 595 -24.46 -3.20 11.85
N VAL A 596 -23.75 -3.58 12.91
CA VAL A 596 -24.37 -4.14 14.12
C VAL A 596 -24.29 -3.12 15.24
N VAL A 597 -25.47 -2.66 15.68
CA VAL A 597 -25.60 -1.69 16.77
C VAL A 597 -25.98 -2.44 18.03
N GLY A 598 -25.09 -2.48 19.01
CA GLY A 598 -25.36 -2.97 20.36
C GLY A 598 -25.81 -1.82 21.27
N TYR A 599 -26.81 -2.05 22.12
CA TYR A 599 -27.35 -1.02 22.98
C TYR A 599 -28.11 -1.61 24.19
N TYR A 600 -28.28 -0.80 25.23
CA TYR A 600 -29.18 -1.12 26.35
C TYR A 600 -30.51 -0.39 26.19
N ALA A 601 -31.60 -1.16 26.29
CA ALA A 601 -33.00 -0.63 26.39
C ALA A 601 -33.86 -1.66 27.13
N SER A 602 -33.87 -1.62 28.43
CA SER A 602 -34.43 -2.63 29.36
C SER A 602 -33.66 -3.96 29.45
N SER A 603 -32.95 -4.34 28.41
CA SER A 603 -32.03 -5.48 28.29
C SER A 603 -30.93 -5.14 27.29
N GLY A 604 -29.89 -5.97 27.18
CA GLY A 604 -28.87 -5.85 26.18
C GLY A 604 -29.37 -6.33 24.81
N ASN A 605 -29.49 -5.41 23.85
CA ASN A 605 -30.06 -5.67 22.53
C ASN A 605 -29.08 -5.31 21.42
N ALA A 606 -29.23 -5.98 20.28
CA ALA A 606 -28.52 -5.59 19.04
C ALA A 606 -29.48 -5.55 17.85
N LYS A 607 -29.19 -4.68 16.89
CA LYS A 607 -29.89 -4.60 15.60
C LYS A 607 -28.90 -4.54 14.45
N VAL A 608 -29.30 -5.15 13.33
CA VAL A 608 -28.52 -5.13 12.07
C VAL A 608 -29.05 -3.99 11.20
N GLY A 609 -28.14 -3.08 10.86
CA GLY A 609 -28.37 -1.94 9.98
C GLY A 609 -27.86 -2.23 8.56
N THR A 610 -28.63 -1.80 7.56
CA THR A 610 -28.25 -1.84 6.14
C THR A 610 -28.21 -0.44 5.60
N VAL A 611 -27.05 0.00 5.15
CA VAL A 611 -26.88 1.29 4.47
C VAL A 611 -27.34 1.17 3.01
N SER A 612 -28.05 2.17 2.56
CA SER A 612 -28.46 2.35 1.17
C SER A 612 -28.37 3.82 0.82
N ASP A 613 -27.38 4.17 0.02
CA ASP A 613 -27.01 5.54 -0.31
C ASP A 613 -26.74 6.39 0.94
N THR A 614 -27.62 7.33 1.30
CA THR A 614 -27.49 8.22 2.46
C THR A 614 -28.44 7.87 3.61
N SER A 615 -29.02 6.68 3.58
CA SER A 615 -29.97 6.19 4.61
C SER A 615 -29.53 4.86 5.19
N ILE A 616 -29.99 4.57 6.41
CA ILE A 616 -29.81 3.27 7.05
C ILE A 616 -31.16 2.73 7.54
N SER A 617 -31.40 1.45 7.31
CA SER A 617 -32.59 0.74 7.78
C SER A 617 -32.20 -0.40 8.72
N PHE A 618 -33.05 -0.73 9.69
CA PHE A 618 -32.75 -1.72 10.71
C PHE A 618 -33.69 -2.90 10.69
N GLY A 619 -33.15 -4.09 10.92
CA GLY A 619 -33.92 -5.30 11.16
C GLY A 619 -34.49 -5.38 12.57
N SER A 620 -35.00 -6.56 12.96
CA SER A 620 -35.54 -6.82 14.30
C SER A 620 -34.45 -6.83 15.37
N ALA A 621 -34.77 -6.42 16.59
CA ALA A 621 -33.86 -6.52 17.72
C ALA A 621 -33.64 -7.98 18.12
N ALA A 622 -32.40 -8.31 18.47
CA ALA A 622 -32.04 -9.58 19.10
C ALA A 622 -31.39 -9.29 20.45
N GLU A 623 -31.79 -10.03 21.47
CA GLU A 623 -31.27 -9.88 22.82
C GLU A 623 -29.98 -10.69 22.98
N PHE A 624 -28.90 -10.06 23.48
CA PHE A 624 -27.67 -10.74 23.85
C PHE A 624 -27.46 -10.88 25.36
N GLU A 625 -28.22 -10.10 26.15
CA GLU A 625 -28.25 -10.15 27.62
C GLU A 625 -29.62 -9.76 28.14
N THR A 626 -30.21 -10.60 29.02
CA THR A 626 -31.54 -10.38 29.62
C THR A 626 -31.53 -9.32 30.71
N GLY A 627 -30.34 -8.89 31.15
CA GLY A 627 -30.15 -7.96 32.25
C GLY A 627 -29.77 -6.56 31.86
N GLN A 628 -29.51 -5.77 32.89
CA GLN A 628 -28.94 -4.45 32.69
C GLN A 628 -27.52 -4.59 32.11
N THR A 629 -27.28 -4.00 30.94
CA THR A 629 -25.95 -3.92 30.34
C THR A 629 -25.40 -2.51 30.42
N ILE A 630 -24.14 -2.41 30.75
CA ILE A 630 -23.42 -1.15 30.89
C ILE A 630 -22.21 -1.22 29.96
N GLN A 631 -21.88 -0.11 29.29
CA GLN A 631 -20.67 0.05 28.46
C GLN A 631 -20.49 -1.06 27.42
N THR A 632 -21.45 -1.22 26.54
CA THR A 632 -21.34 -2.18 25.42
C THR A 632 -20.27 -1.77 24.42
N ASN A 633 -19.51 -2.76 23.92
CA ASN A 633 -18.60 -2.63 22.78
C ASN A 633 -18.89 -3.73 21.77
N ALA A 634 -19.14 -3.33 20.54
CA ALA A 634 -19.28 -4.23 19.39
C ALA A 634 -17.95 -4.26 18.61
N VAL A 635 -17.46 -5.47 18.33
CA VAL A 635 -16.21 -5.67 17.59
C VAL A 635 -16.44 -6.71 16.51
N TYR A 636 -16.06 -6.41 15.28
CA TYR A 636 -16.06 -7.37 14.19
C TYR A 636 -14.74 -8.15 14.15
N ASP A 637 -14.87 -9.46 14.16
CA ASP A 637 -13.79 -10.44 13.99
C ASP A 637 -13.79 -10.92 12.53
N SER A 638 -12.84 -10.43 11.77
CA SER A 638 -12.71 -10.74 10.33
C SER A 638 -12.26 -12.17 10.06
N LYS A 639 -11.68 -12.87 11.05
CA LYS A 639 -11.24 -14.26 10.89
C LYS A 639 -12.40 -15.24 10.96
N ASN A 640 -13.27 -15.08 11.96
CA ASN A 640 -14.41 -15.96 12.15
C ASN A 640 -15.71 -15.42 11.51
N GLU A 641 -15.67 -14.21 10.94
CA GLU A 641 -16.82 -13.49 10.37
C GLU A 641 -17.96 -13.37 11.40
N LYS A 642 -17.62 -12.89 12.61
CA LYS A 642 -18.53 -12.71 13.73
C LYS A 642 -18.47 -11.31 14.30
N VAL A 643 -19.59 -10.88 14.90
CA VAL A 643 -19.64 -9.67 15.71
C VAL A 643 -19.71 -10.05 17.19
N HIS A 644 -18.74 -9.59 17.95
CA HIS A 644 -18.67 -9.84 19.39
C HIS A 644 -19.22 -8.66 20.16
N MET A 645 -20.10 -8.94 21.12
CA MET A 645 -20.60 -7.95 22.07
C MET A 645 -19.89 -8.15 23.41
N PHE A 646 -19.11 -7.17 23.82
CA PHE A 646 -18.50 -7.08 25.14
C PHE A 646 -19.24 -6.04 25.97
N TYR A 647 -19.55 -6.39 27.21
CA TYR A 647 -20.38 -5.52 28.07
C TYR A 647 -20.13 -5.80 29.54
N LEU A 648 -20.62 -4.90 30.39
CA LEU A 648 -20.68 -5.10 31.85
C LEU A 648 -22.08 -5.49 32.24
N ASP A 649 -22.20 -6.54 33.07
CA ASP A 649 -23.49 -7.00 33.60
C ASP A 649 -23.82 -6.25 34.91
N GLY A 650 -24.69 -5.24 34.81
CA GLY A 650 -25.07 -4.40 35.94
C GLY A 650 -25.89 -5.14 37.05
N ARG A 651 -26.33 -6.37 36.78
CA ARG A 651 -26.96 -7.23 37.83
C ARG A 651 -25.93 -8.08 38.57
N ASP A 652 -24.79 -8.35 37.92
CA ASP A 652 -23.73 -9.19 38.47
C ASP A 652 -22.48 -8.35 38.77
N ARG A 653 -22.64 -7.34 39.59
CA ARG A 653 -21.53 -6.47 40.10
C ARG A 653 -20.65 -5.83 39.00
N ASP A 654 -21.23 -5.52 37.86
CA ASP A 654 -20.50 -4.99 36.69
C ASP A 654 -19.34 -5.91 36.25
N TYR A 655 -19.56 -7.24 36.33
CA TYR A 655 -18.59 -8.20 35.78
C TYR A 655 -18.57 -8.14 34.25
N GLY A 656 -17.38 -8.41 33.68
CA GLY A 656 -17.20 -8.39 32.26
C GLY A 656 -17.73 -9.64 31.56
N LYS A 657 -18.65 -9.46 30.62
CA LYS A 657 -19.27 -10.53 29.82
C LYS A 657 -19.10 -10.31 28.31
N ALA A 658 -19.23 -11.40 27.57
CA ALA A 658 -19.13 -11.45 26.12
C ALA A 658 -20.19 -12.35 25.49
N SER A 659 -20.67 -12.02 24.29
CA SER A 659 -21.56 -12.85 23.48
C SER A 659 -21.13 -12.80 21.99
N ILE A 660 -21.28 -13.93 21.28
CA ILE A 660 -20.91 -14.07 19.86
C ILE A 660 -22.16 -13.91 19.00
N GLY A 661 -22.12 -12.89 18.11
CA GLY A 661 -23.18 -12.60 17.17
C GLY A 661 -22.90 -13.15 15.77
N THR A 662 -23.87 -13.84 15.19
CA THR A 662 -23.85 -14.28 13.80
C THR A 662 -24.90 -13.51 13.01
N VAL A 663 -24.48 -12.70 12.05
CA VAL A 663 -25.36 -11.93 11.16
C VAL A 663 -25.87 -12.83 10.03
N SER A 664 -27.16 -12.70 9.72
CA SER A 664 -27.78 -13.35 8.56
C SER A 664 -28.87 -12.43 7.98
N GLY A 665 -28.58 -11.87 6.82
CA GLY A 665 -29.46 -10.87 6.20
C GLY A 665 -29.61 -9.62 7.07
N THR A 666 -30.80 -9.35 7.61
CA THR A 666 -31.10 -8.22 8.50
C THR A 666 -31.27 -8.64 9.95
N SER A 667 -30.89 -9.87 10.31
CA SER A 667 -31.03 -10.44 11.64
C SER A 667 -29.67 -10.80 12.24
N ILE A 668 -29.57 -10.85 13.55
CA ILE A 668 -28.41 -11.37 14.28
C ILE A 668 -28.91 -12.36 15.34
N SER A 669 -28.14 -13.43 15.54
CA SER A 669 -28.38 -14.40 16.64
C SER A 669 -27.14 -14.49 17.52
N PHE A 670 -27.33 -14.71 18.82
CA PHE A 670 -26.24 -14.74 19.78
C PHE A 670 -26.06 -16.13 20.39
N THR A 671 -24.78 -16.48 20.61
CA THR A 671 -24.35 -17.73 21.28
C THR A 671 -23.10 -17.45 22.14
N GLY A 672 -22.67 -18.44 22.90
CA GLY A 672 -21.37 -18.41 23.57
C GLY A 672 -21.24 -17.36 24.67
N GLN A 673 -22.32 -17.00 25.36
CA GLN A 673 -22.23 -16.08 26.50
C GLN A 673 -21.21 -16.56 27.51
N SER A 674 -20.26 -15.69 27.85
CA SER A 674 -19.11 -16.03 28.69
C SER A 674 -18.71 -14.85 29.57
N THR A 675 -18.08 -15.14 30.71
CA THR A 675 -17.53 -14.11 31.61
C THR A 675 -16.05 -13.99 31.39
N PHE A 676 -15.55 -12.81 30.99
CA PHE A 676 -14.10 -12.58 30.79
C PHE A 676 -13.42 -12.03 32.06
N TYR A 677 -14.14 -11.41 32.97
CA TYR A 677 -13.61 -10.92 34.23
C TYR A 677 -14.67 -10.93 35.36
N ASN A 678 -14.34 -11.53 36.49
CA ASN A 678 -15.22 -11.66 37.69
C ASN A 678 -14.47 -11.46 39.01
N SER A 679 -13.21 -10.98 38.96
CA SER A 679 -12.40 -10.76 40.17
C SER A 679 -12.69 -9.44 40.87
N GLY A 680 -13.62 -8.65 40.34
CA GLY A 680 -14.08 -7.38 40.90
C GLY A 680 -14.87 -6.57 39.87
N GLN A 681 -15.44 -5.48 40.34
CA GLN A 681 -16.16 -4.54 39.49
C GLN A 681 -15.22 -3.87 38.48
N ILE A 682 -15.66 -3.75 37.23
CA ILE A 682 -14.89 -3.07 36.19
C ILE A 682 -15.70 -1.92 35.55
N SER A 683 -15.00 -1.04 34.85
CA SER A 683 -15.59 0.11 34.15
C SER A 683 -14.71 0.50 32.95
N TRP A 684 -15.26 1.35 32.07
CA TRP A 684 -14.56 1.95 30.93
C TRP A 684 -13.94 0.92 29.98
N LEU A 685 -14.80 0.00 29.55
CA LEU A 685 -14.45 -1.06 28.62
C LEU A 685 -14.10 -0.50 27.24
N GLY A 686 -12.95 -0.88 26.70
CA GLY A 686 -12.52 -0.70 25.30
C GLY A 686 -12.29 -2.06 24.66
N ALA A 687 -12.49 -2.17 23.34
CA ALA A 687 -12.27 -3.40 22.61
C ALA A 687 -11.88 -3.15 21.16
N SER A 688 -10.87 -3.87 20.64
CA SER A 688 -10.49 -3.87 19.24
C SER A 688 -10.05 -5.25 18.77
N PHE A 689 -10.26 -5.55 17.49
CA PHE A 689 -9.76 -6.78 16.87
C PHE A 689 -8.33 -6.58 16.41
N ASN A 690 -7.44 -7.45 16.87
CA ASN A 690 -6.04 -7.52 16.46
C ASN A 690 -5.89 -8.58 15.37
N SER A 691 -5.88 -8.14 14.12
CA SER A 691 -5.77 -9.02 12.95
C SER A 691 -4.39 -9.65 12.78
N THR A 692 -3.36 -9.18 13.49
CA THR A 692 -2.01 -9.74 13.44
C THR A 692 -1.95 -11.13 14.08
N VAL A 693 -2.60 -11.31 15.22
CA VAL A 693 -2.63 -12.56 15.99
C VAL A 693 -4.03 -13.16 16.11
N ASP A 694 -5.00 -12.64 15.36
CA ASP A 694 -6.40 -13.07 15.34
C ASP A 694 -7.04 -13.11 16.73
N LYS A 695 -6.85 -12.04 17.51
CA LYS A 695 -7.36 -11.90 18.85
C LYS A 695 -8.11 -10.59 19.04
N ILE A 696 -8.98 -10.55 20.05
CA ILE A 696 -9.59 -9.30 20.49
C ILE A 696 -8.84 -8.82 21.75
N THR A 697 -8.41 -7.57 21.73
CA THR A 697 -7.82 -6.91 22.90
C THR A 697 -8.92 -6.16 23.65
N LEU A 698 -9.20 -6.58 24.87
CA LEU A 698 -10.09 -5.85 25.78
C LEU A 698 -9.25 -5.00 26.73
N SER A 699 -9.62 -3.74 26.92
CA SER A 699 -9.06 -2.86 27.95
C SER A 699 -10.16 -2.44 28.92
N PHE A 700 -9.87 -2.38 30.21
CA PHE A 700 -10.81 -1.94 31.23
C PHE A 700 -10.13 -1.47 32.49
N ARG A 701 -10.84 -0.61 33.22
CA ARG A 701 -10.42 -0.13 34.55
C ARG A 701 -11.14 -0.94 35.63
N THR A 702 -10.42 -1.35 36.69
CA THR A 702 -11.01 -1.96 37.89
C THR A 702 -11.40 -0.91 38.92
N SER A 703 -12.20 -1.31 39.91
CA SER A 703 -12.53 -0.48 41.08
C SER A 703 -11.30 -0.06 41.90
N GLY A 704 -10.15 -0.77 41.73
CA GLY A 704 -8.86 -0.39 42.30
C GLY A 704 -8.06 0.61 41.47
N ASN A 705 -8.63 1.17 40.39
CA ASN A 705 -8.00 2.10 39.46
C ASN A 705 -6.87 1.50 38.61
N VAL A 706 -6.80 0.20 38.46
CA VAL A 706 -5.82 -0.48 37.61
C VAL A 706 -6.37 -0.63 36.19
N LEU A 707 -5.56 -0.31 35.20
CA LEU A 707 -5.82 -0.57 33.80
C LEU A 707 -5.30 -1.96 33.44
N TYR A 708 -6.23 -2.84 33.08
CA TYR A 708 -5.91 -4.15 32.55
C TYR A 708 -6.22 -4.27 31.06
N VAL A 709 -5.51 -5.18 30.41
CA VAL A 709 -5.92 -5.76 29.13
C VAL A 709 -6.08 -7.27 29.26
N ILE A 710 -6.97 -7.84 28.42
CA ILE A 710 -7.11 -9.28 28.22
C ILE A 710 -7.05 -9.55 26.72
N ALA A 711 -6.14 -10.44 26.31
CA ALA A 711 -6.13 -10.96 24.94
C ALA A 711 -7.15 -12.12 24.86
N VAL A 712 -8.16 -11.96 24.04
CA VAL A 712 -9.22 -12.95 23.83
C VAL A 712 -9.00 -13.66 22.51
N THR A 713 -8.98 -14.98 22.51
CA THR A 713 -8.99 -15.80 21.30
C THR A 713 -10.44 -16.23 21.03
N PRO A 714 -11.12 -15.61 20.05
CA PRO A 714 -12.47 -16.02 19.67
C PRO A 714 -12.44 -17.25 18.78
N SER A 715 -13.51 -18.03 18.83
CA SER A 715 -13.83 -19.04 17.84
C SER A 715 -15.25 -18.80 17.30
N ALA A 716 -15.72 -19.62 16.39
CA ALA A 716 -17.07 -19.48 15.84
C ALA A 716 -18.19 -19.58 16.90
N SER A 717 -17.94 -20.19 18.07
CA SER A 717 -18.96 -20.45 19.08
C SER A 717 -18.50 -20.32 20.55
N SER A 718 -17.25 -19.97 20.82
CA SER A 718 -16.70 -19.90 22.18
C SER A 718 -15.54 -18.92 22.28
N TYR A 719 -15.08 -18.62 23.48
CA TYR A 719 -13.93 -17.78 23.78
C TYR A 719 -12.90 -18.54 24.62
N SER A 720 -11.63 -18.23 24.38
CA SER A 720 -10.54 -18.49 25.32
C SER A 720 -9.99 -17.13 25.78
N PHE A 721 -10.06 -16.88 27.08
CA PHE A 721 -9.58 -15.62 27.67
C PHE A 721 -8.19 -15.81 28.25
N GLY A 722 -7.28 -14.90 27.92
CA GLY A 722 -5.98 -14.77 28.56
C GLY A 722 -6.11 -14.26 30.00
N SER A 723 -5.01 -14.22 30.71
CA SER A 723 -4.94 -13.58 32.04
C SER A 723 -5.04 -12.07 31.90
N ALA A 724 -5.59 -11.40 32.90
CA ALA A 724 -5.55 -9.94 32.96
C ALA A 724 -4.09 -9.45 33.11
N PHE A 725 -3.64 -8.67 32.12
CA PHE A 725 -2.29 -8.11 32.05
C PHE A 725 -2.34 -6.63 32.45
N THR A 726 -1.50 -6.21 33.38
CA THR A 726 -1.46 -4.83 33.88
C THR A 726 -0.77 -3.91 32.87
N ILE A 727 -1.47 -2.86 32.46
CA ILE A 727 -0.92 -1.76 31.65
C ILE A 727 -0.46 -0.63 32.57
N ASP A 728 -1.31 -0.23 33.52
CA ASP A 728 -1.01 0.83 34.46
C ASP A 728 -1.68 0.50 35.82
N SER A 729 -0.98 0.78 36.91
CA SER A 729 -1.43 0.48 38.27
C SER A 729 -2.32 1.56 38.87
N THR A 730 -2.41 2.74 38.27
CA THR A 730 -3.15 3.88 38.83
C THR A 730 -3.68 4.80 37.74
N ILE A 731 -4.84 4.49 37.19
CA ILE A 731 -5.51 5.37 36.21
C ILE A 731 -6.70 6.10 36.83
N SER A 732 -7.05 7.26 36.28
CA SER A 732 -8.24 7.97 36.70
C SER A 732 -9.53 7.40 36.16
N ASN A 733 -10.65 7.94 36.58
CA ASN A 733 -11.98 7.54 36.11
C ASN A 733 -12.25 8.14 34.72
N GLY A 734 -11.95 7.42 33.67
CA GLY A 734 -12.13 7.83 32.27
C GLY A 734 -12.10 6.66 31.31
N ARG A 735 -12.41 6.91 30.06
CA ARG A 735 -12.38 5.92 29.00
C ARG A 735 -11.00 5.31 28.82
N THR A 736 -10.97 4.06 28.39
CA THR A 736 -9.73 3.32 28.07
C THR A 736 -9.82 2.71 26.65
N PRO A 737 -10.03 3.55 25.62
CA PRO A 737 -10.14 3.04 24.26
C PRO A 737 -8.84 2.44 23.80
N ASN A 738 -8.93 1.48 22.88
CA ASN A 738 -7.78 0.88 22.23
C ASN A 738 -8.04 0.70 20.74
N VAL A 739 -6.96 0.66 19.95
CA VAL A 739 -7.01 0.41 18.50
C VAL A 739 -5.80 -0.42 18.09
N HIS A 740 -5.98 -1.31 17.12
CA HIS A 740 -4.89 -2.08 16.55
C HIS A 740 -4.21 -1.32 15.40
N ASP A 741 -2.92 -1.07 15.55
CA ASP A 741 -2.02 -0.61 14.49
C ASP A 741 -1.49 -1.81 13.73
N VAL A 742 -2.04 -2.04 12.54
CA VAL A 742 -1.72 -3.21 11.70
C VAL A 742 -0.27 -3.16 11.21
N ALA A 743 0.24 -1.98 10.86
CA ALA A 743 1.61 -1.82 10.35
C ALA A 743 2.66 -2.10 11.43
N ALA A 744 2.45 -1.57 12.63
CA ALA A 744 3.33 -1.83 13.78
C ALA A 744 3.08 -3.19 14.44
N GLN A 745 1.97 -3.88 14.12
CA GLN A 745 1.51 -5.13 14.75
C GLN A 745 1.30 -4.97 16.26
N LYS A 746 0.78 -3.83 16.68
CA LYS A 746 0.62 -3.45 18.09
C LYS A 746 -0.77 -2.92 18.37
N THR A 747 -1.20 -2.97 19.62
CA THR A 747 -2.42 -2.29 20.08
C THR A 747 -2.04 -1.06 20.88
N VAL A 748 -2.61 0.09 20.54
CA VAL A 748 -2.41 1.35 21.27
C VAL A 748 -3.61 1.61 22.16
N LEU A 749 -3.32 1.93 23.41
CA LEU A 749 -4.32 2.33 24.40
C LEU A 749 -4.13 3.81 24.75
N ALA A 750 -5.24 4.52 25.01
CA ALA A 750 -5.21 5.89 25.52
C ALA A 750 -6.00 5.97 26.82
N TYR A 751 -5.47 6.70 27.81
CA TYR A 751 -6.11 6.82 29.13
C TYR A 751 -5.61 8.08 29.88
N SER A 752 -6.27 8.40 30.99
CA SER A 752 -5.84 9.45 31.90
C SER A 752 -5.04 8.83 33.05
N ASP A 753 -3.76 9.21 33.19
CA ASP A 753 -2.88 8.70 34.23
C ASP A 753 -3.21 9.34 35.59
N GLY A 754 -3.80 8.58 36.50
CA GLY A 754 -4.19 9.06 37.83
C GLY A 754 -3.02 9.31 38.78
N ALA A 755 -1.86 8.67 38.54
CA ALA A 755 -0.65 8.91 39.27
C ALA A 755 0.02 10.24 38.90
N ASP A 756 -0.21 10.72 37.65
CA ASP A 756 0.37 11.96 37.12
C ASP A 756 -0.72 13.00 36.81
N SER A 757 -1.52 13.37 37.80
CA SER A 757 -2.49 14.47 37.69
C SER A 757 -3.51 14.34 36.55
N ASN A 758 -3.89 13.11 36.19
CA ASN A 758 -4.81 12.78 35.12
C ASN A 758 -4.35 13.23 33.72
N LYS A 759 -3.05 13.28 33.52
CA LYS A 759 -2.46 13.60 32.21
C LYS A 759 -2.84 12.56 31.14
N GLY A 760 -2.97 13.03 29.92
CA GLY A 760 -3.23 12.14 28.79
C GLY A 760 -2.03 11.27 28.47
N THR A 761 -2.19 9.95 28.58
CA THR A 761 -1.11 8.96 28.43
C THR A 761 -1.53 7.87 27.46
N ALA A 762 -0.59 7.35 26.69
CA ALA A 762 -0.79 6.21 25.81
C ALA A 762 0.24 5.12 26.07
N ALA A 763 -0.19 3.87 25.92
CA ALA A 763 0.67 2.70 26.03
C ALA A 763 0.58 1.84 24.75
N VAL A 764 1.70 1.23 24.37
CA VAL A 764 1.79 0.30 23.26
C VAL A 764 1.83 -1.13 23.81
N TYR A 765 0.83 -1.92 23.48
CA TYR A 765 0.68 -3.30 23.94
C TYR A 765 0.92 -4.30 22.81
N THR A 766 1.70 -5.32 23.09
CA THR A 766 1.92 -6.49 22.22
C THR A 766 1.02 -7.62 22.71
N ALA A 767 0.02 -7.98 21.92
CA ALA A 767 -0.81 -9.16 22.22
C ALA A 767 -0.01 -10.44 21.94
N PRO A 768 -0.10 -11.46 22.82
CA PRO A 768 0.58 -12.73 22.62
C PRO A 768 -0.06 -13.51 21.47
N GLY A 769 0.74 -14.18 20.66
CA GLY A 769 0.25 -15.03 19.58
C GLY A 769 1.28 -15.28 18.50
N ASP A 770 0.90 -16.12 17.58
CA ASP A 770 1.79 -16.54 16.51
C ASP A 770 1.54 -15.68 15.26
N VAL A 771 2.62 -15.17 14.70
CA VAL A 771 2.60 -14.33 13.48
C VAL A 771 3.34 -15.06 12.38
N PRO A 772 2.66 -15.44 11.28
CA PRO A 772 3.31 -16.04 10.14
C PRO A 772 4.11 -14.99 9.36
N ASN A 773 5.25 -15.43 8.77
CA ASN A 773 5.99 -14.59 7.82
C ASN A 773 5.42 -14.68 6.38
N LEU A 774 4.48 -15.58 6.13
CA LEU A 774 3.79 -15.75 4.85
C LEU A 774 2.69 -14.69 4.68
N THR A 775 2.66 -14.05 3.50
CA THR A 775 1.57 -13.16 3.06
C THR A 775 1.01 -13.65 1.72
N THR A 776 -0.10 -13.06 1.26
CA THR A 776 -0.67 -13.37 -0.06
C THR A 776 0.25 -12.97 -1.22
N GLU A 777 1.23 -12.12 -0.99
CA GLU A 777 2.07 -11.49 -2.02
C GLU A 777 3.52 -11.97 -1.99
N ASN A 778 4.03 -12.49 -0.85
CA ASN A 778 5.46 -12.80 -0.70
C ASN A 778 5.83 -14.27 -0.98
N PHE A 779 4.87 -15.15 -1.23
CA PHE A 779 5.16 -16.54 -1.60
C PHE A 779 5.74 -16.62 -3.01
N VAL A 780 6.91 -17.23 -3.16
CA VAL A 780 7.60 -17.32 -4.46
C VAL A 780 7.74 -18.73 -5.01
N GLY A 781 7.52 -19.78 -4.21
CA GLY A 781 7.59 -21.15 -4.68
C GLY A 781 8.19 -22.12 -3.67
N PHE A 782 8.81 -23.17 -4.19
CA PHE A 782 9.45 -24.21 -3.38
C PHE A 782 10.93 -24.33 -3.72
N MET A 783 11.77 -24.55 -2.70
CA MET A 783 13.21 -24.73 -2.89
C MET A 783 13.48 -26.03 -3.65
N LYS A 784 14.36 -25.98 -4.65
CA LYS A 784 14.89 -27.14 -5.36
C LYS A 784 16.34 -27.39 -4.93
N GLY A 785 16.56 -28.46 -4.18
CA GLY A 785 17.80 -28.64 -3.47
C GLY A 785 17.96 -27.73 -2.25
N ALA A 786 18.76 -28.13 -1.27
CA ALA A 786 19.01 -27.33 -0.09
C ALA A 786 19.89 -26.11 -0.42
N ALA A 787 19.53 -24.92 0.10
CA ALA A 787 20.36 -23.72 0.05
C ALA A 787 20.98 -23.47 1.42
N LEU A 788 22.32 -23.34 1.46
CA LEU A 788 23.04 -22.97 2.67
C LEU A 788 22.80 -21.49 3.00
N ASP A 789 22.99 -21.15 4.27
CA ASP A 789 22.88 -19.77 4.77
C ASP A 789 23.71 -18.78 3.95
N GLY A 790 23.09 -17.70 3.47
CA GLY A 790 23.72 -16.67 2.65
C GLY A 790 24.15 -17.13 1.25
N THR A 791 23.75 -18.32 0.79
CA THR A 791 24.07 -18.82 -0.55
C THR A 791 22.87 -18.80 -1.49
N ASN A 792 23.15 -18.87 -2.80
CA ASN A 792 22.11 -19.00 -3.81
C ASN A 792 21.57 -20.43 -3.86
N GLY A 793 20.26 -20.59 -4.04
CA GLY A 793 19.59 -21.86 -4.28
C GLY A 793 18.67 -21.74 -5.51
N GLU A 794 17.98 -22.81 -5.89
CA GLU A 794 17.02 -22.81 -6.99
C GLU A 794 15.58 -22.87 -6.43
N ILE A 795 14.68 -22.00 -6.91
CA ILE A 795 13.28 -21.97 -6.52
C ILE A 795 12.40 -22.42 -7.69
N LEU A 796 11.52 -23.36 -7.42
CA LEU A 796 10.48 -23.78 -8.35
C LEU A 796 9.27 -22.86 -8.17
N SER A 797 9.04 -21.95 -9.12
CA SER A 797 7.94 -20.98 -9.14
C SER A 797 6.78 -21.44 -10.01
N SER A 798 5.88 -20.53 -10.38
CA SER A 798 4.69 -20.81 -11.21
C SER A 798 4.96 -21.73 -12.41
N CYS A 799 4.07 -22.70 -12.64
CA CYS A 799 4.14 -23.71 -13.67
C CYS A 799 5.29 -24.72 -13.54
N SER A 800 6.17 -24.58 -12.56
CA SER A 800 7.20 -25.60 -12.25
C SER A 800 6.60 -26.81 -11.54
N ILE A 801 7.30 -27.95 -11.57
CA ILE A 801 6.89 -29.13 -10.81
C ILE A 801 7.74 -29.21 -9.54
N ALA A 802 7.12 -28.93 -8.40
CA ALA A 802 7.72 -29.20 -7.10
C ALA A 802 7.68 -30.71 -6.83
N ARG A 803 8.87 -31.32 -6.70
CA ARG A 803 9.10 -32.72 -6.37
C ARG A 803 9.43 -32.88 -4.90
N ASN A 804 9.53 -34.15 -4.46
CA ASN A 804 9.82 -34.46 -3.06
C ASN A 804 8.76 -33.99 -2.06
N GLN A 805 7.55 -33.71 -2.51
CA GLN A 805 6.40 -33.53 -1.67
C GLN A 805 5.90 -34.90 -1.15
N THR A 806 5.11 -34.91 -0.11
CA THR A 806 4.61 -36.19 0.47
C THR A 806 3.09 -36.13 0.67
N SER A 807 2.46 -37.31 0.58
CA SER A 807 1.04 -37.48 0.93
C SER A 807 0.07 -36.65 0.12
N LEU A 808 0.40 -36.35 -1.14
CA LEU A 808 -0.48 -35.62 -2.05
C LEU A 808 -1.51 -36.54 -2.68
N THR A 809 -2.65 -35.98 -3.08
CA THR A 809 -3.69 -36.63 -3.89
C THR A 809 -3.73 -35.99 -5.28
N ALA A 810 -3.45 -36.74 -6.34
CA ALA A 810 -3.45 -36.23 -7.71
C ALA A 810 -4.78 -35.54 -8.05
N GLY A 811 -4.73 -34.34 -8.67
CA GLY A 811 -5.87 -33.52 -9.02
C GLY A 811 -6.38 -32.62 -7.88
N GLN A 812 -5.90 -32.77 -6.66
CA GLN A 812 -6.26 -31.93 -5.50
C GLN A 812 -5.44 -30.63 -5.52
N THR A 813 -6.10 -29.49 -5.23
CA THR A 813 -5.43 -28.22 -4.98
C THR A 813 -4.91 -28.18 -3.53
N TYR A 814 -3.72 -27.64 -3.36
CA TYR A 814 -3.06 -27.48 -2.07
C TYR A 814 -2.74 -26.01 -1.80
N PHE A 815 -2.75 -25.66 -0.51
CA PHE A 815 -2.40 -24.36 0.03
C PHE A 815 -1.14 -24.46 0.88
N VAL A 816 -0.40 -23.35 0.98
CA VAL A 816 0.76 -23.25 1.88
C VAL A 816 0.27 -22.99 3.30
N SER A 817 0.68 -23.81 4.24
CA SER A 817 0.43 -23.57 5.66
C SER A 817 1.24 -22.36 6.13
N PRO A 818 0.62 -21.34 6.74
CA PRO A 818 1.32 -20.16 7.22
C PRO A 818 2.21 -20.43 8.44
N THR A 819 2.03 -21.56 9.09
CA THR A 819 2.75 -21.95 10.32
C THR A 819 4.14 -22.49 10.01
N ASP A 820 4.24 -23.40 9.03
CA ASP A 820 5.43 -24.21 8.77
C ASP A 820 5.73 -24.38 7.28
N GLY A 821 4.93 -23.80 6.40
CA GLY A 821 5.05 -23.96 4.95
C GLY A 821 4.60 -25.31 4.39
N ALA A 822 4.07 -26.21 5.22
CA ALA A 822 3.56 -27.50 4.79
C ALA A 822 2.37 -27.36 3.83
N LEU A 823 2.10 -28.41 3.04
CA LEU A 823 0.97 -28.44 2.12
C LEU A 823 -0.32 -28.88 2.82
N SER A 824 -1.38 -28.13 2.66
CA SER A 824 -2.72 -28.38 3.23
C SER A 824 -3.78 -28.38 2.14
N THR A 825 -4.82 -29.20 2.28
CA THR A 825 -6.01 -29.16 1.42
C THR A 825 -7.00 -28.06 1.83
N SER A 826 -6.81 -27.46 3.01
CA SER A 826 -7.59 -26.33 3.50
C SER A 826 -6.75 -25.05 3.41
N ALA A 827 -7.37 -23.96 3.01
CA ALA A 827 -6.72 -22.64 2.97
C ALA A 827 -6.39 -22.20 4.41
N GLY A 828 -5.19 -21.65 4.59
CA GLY A 828 -4.76 -21.00 5.82
C GLY A 828 -5.18 -19.51 5.87
N THR A 829 -4.71 -18.81 6.88
CA THR A 829 -4.78 -17.34 6.96
C THR A 829 -3.34 -16.82 7.13
N PRO A 830 -2.78 -16.13 6.13
CA PRO A 830 -3.36 -15.82 4.81
C PRO A 830 -3.60 -17.06 3.93
N SER A 831 -4.55 -16.97 2.98
CA SER A 831 -4.83 -18.02 2.00
C SER A 831 -3.87 -17.92 0.84
N VAL A 832 -2.88 -18.81 0.77
CA VAL A 832 -1.89 -18.84 -0.30
C VAL A 832 -1.97 -20.19 -1.03
N THR A 833 -2.32 -20.19 -2.31
CA THR A 833 -2.39 -21.40 -3.13
C THR A 833 -0.98 -21.87 -3.48
N ALA A 834 -0.62 -23.09 -3.07
CA ALA A 834 0.64 -23.74 -3.42
C ALA A 834 0.63 -24.26 -4.86
N GLY A 835 -0.45 -24.95 -5.26
CA GLY A 835 -0.55 -25.56 -6.56
C GLY A 835 -1.55 -26.72 -6.62
N THR A 836 -1.47 -27.50 -7.70
CA THR A 836 -2.29 -28.71 -7.89
C THR A 836 -1.40 -29.94 -7.98
N ALA A 837 -1.70 -30.96 -7.20
CA ALA A 837 -0.95 -32.21 -7.21
C ALA A 837 -1.17 -32.97 -8.53
N ILE A 838 -0.08 -33.50 -9.13
CA ILE A 838 -0.11 -34.37 -10.32
C ILE A 838 0.22 -35.84 -9.97
N SER A 839 0.81 -36.05 -8.79
CA SER A 839 1.07 -37.38 -8.22
C SER A 839 1.03 -37.27 -6.69
N ASN A 840 1.36 -38.37 -6.00
CA ASN A 840 1.47 -38.38 -4.54
C ASN A 840 2.71 -37.66 -3.99
N THR A 841 3.64 -37.27 -4.86
CA THR A 841 4.89 -36.60 -4.52
C THR A 841 5.22 -35.37 -5.36
N GLU A 842 4.36 -35.02 -6.29
CA GLU A 842 4.60 -33.92 -7.24
C GLU A 842 3.42 -32.96 -7.32
N LEU A 843 3.72 -31.66 -7.34
CA LEU A 843 2.75 -30.58 -7.41
C LEU A 843 3.17 -29.60 -8.50
N ILE A 844 2.22 -29.20 -9.37
CA ILE A 844 2.42 -28.04 -10.25
C ILE A 844 2.21 -26.80 -9.41
N VAL A 845 3.26 -26.02 -9.26
CA VAL A 845 3.24 -24.77 -8.48
C VAL A 845 2.35 -23.74 -9.18
N LYS A 846 1.48 -23.08 -8.39
CA LYS A 846 0.63 -22.00 -8.85
C LYS A 846 1.10 -20.73 -8.14
N GLY A 847 1.67 -19.81 -8.90
CA GLY A 847 2.10 -18.51 -8.39
C GLY A 847 1.03 -17.46 -8.59
#